data_b69599aa60f0e2df2faf30f3b466bd60
#
_entry.id   b69599aa60f0e2df2faf30f3b466bd60
#
_cell.length_a   1.000
_cell.length_b   1.000
_cell.length_c   1.000
_cell.angle_alpha   90.00
_cell.angle_beta   90.00
_cell.angle_gamma   90.00
#
_symmetry.space_group_name_H-M   'P 1'
#
loop_
_entity.id
_entity.type
_entity.pdbx_description
1 polymer ?
#
loop_
_entity_poly.entity_id
_entity_poly.type
_entity_poly.pdbx_seq_one_letter_code
_entity_poly.pdbx_strand_id
1 'polypeptide(L)'
;RDSYAVPYISGLVASDSFFALGYAHAQDRLWQMVFSRRMAQGRLSEILGRSALESDILMRTLNIYNLSQKAEKKQSEEINRLLLAYSNGVNTFINEISNSGLGRGSPEFFLYTSQVAPWRPTDSLALMKMMGLLSTNKAKIEILRTRLMLEELDGARLEDLFNEPPLINALETKEYNFFKTSLRPDKNFNESERMLLSQDYTESFLSNINLPASNIFAVGPTRSATGATIAANDPHGTFSAPANFMLVGMSYNSKAAIGATIPGIPAIIVGRNKNIGWGIANAYIDDQDLFVEKINPRNKFEYFTPSGVQKFEKTSEIINIKDENPISIDIRKTKNGPVLAYNIYGVDAVRPEGHEISLSWTGSEEKDRSIEAFISLMMSESIEAGRKNLPLLQVPSQNILLADKNNIGIFTAGAVPKRSRLHTTKGKIPSLGWQKNNGWLGFQLFEEKPFTQNPGSGIVINTNNKTTVREFPYHLSFDWGDSQRIVRATSLLQKRQYHTINSIVEIQNDTVSISAKILLPLLAKQLWFGHPQQFEKAITSQANNALDVLSEWNGDMNPNSPAPLIYASWIREFQKMVIADEVGDLYSNFRNIRPLFLERVLRSTNGASRWCNIKQTEELETCNDISKRALIKSIKPSAI
;
A
#
# COMPACT_ATOMS: atom_id res chain seq x y z
N ARG A 1 16.43 -22.32 18.14
CA ARG A 1 16.11 -22.15 16.71
C ARG A 1 15.95 -23.52 16.07
N ASP A 2 15.09 -23.62 15.07
CA ASP A 2 14.96 -24.82 14.24
C ASP A 2 15.96 -24.85 13.07
N SER A 3 15.83 -25.86 12.19
CA SER A 3 16.69 -26.02 11.00
C SER A 3 16.57 -24.89 9.97
N TYR A 4 15.54 -24.06 10.07
CA TYR A 4 15.33 -22.85 9.24
C TYR A 4 15.76 -21.57 9.95
N ALA A 5 16.46 -21.70 11.09
CA ALA A 5 16.88 -20.60 11.96
C ALA A 5 15.72 -19.78 12.59
N VAL A 6 14.47 -20.27 12.54
CA VAL A 6 13.33 -19.63 13.18
C VAL A 6 13.51 -19.70 14.71
N PRO A 7 13.45 -18.55 15.44
CA PRO A 7 13.58 -18.57 16.89
C PRO A 7 12.30 -19.10 17.56
N TYR A 8 12.49 -19.96 18.56
CA TYR A 8 11.46 -20.41 19.50
C TYR A 8 11.79 -19.86 20.88
N ILE A 9 10.92 -18.97 21.33
CA ILE A 9 11.06 -18.21 22.57
C ILE A 9 10.18 -18.83 23.64
N SER A 10 10.73 -19.06 24.83
CA SER A 10 9.98 -19.56 25.97
C SER A 10 10.26 -18.67 27.19
N GLY A 11 9.22 -18.10 27.77
CA GLY A 11 9.27 -17.28 28.99
C GLY A 11 8.34 -17.85 30.06
N LEU A 12 8.63 -17.57 31.32
CA LEU A 12 7.75 -17.90 32.44
C LEU A 12 6.51 -17.00 32.41
N VAL A 13 6.71 -15.71 32.12
CA VAL A 13 5.65 -14.72 31.98
C VAL A 13 5.76 -14.03 30.62
N ALA A 14 4.71 -13.30 30.23
CA ALA A 14 4.68 -12.63 28.93
C ALA A 14 5.85 -11.66 28.72
N SER A 15 6.23 -10.89 29.75
CA SER A 15 7.37 -9.94 29.67
C SER A 15 8.68 -10.62 29.30
N ASP A 16 8.93 -11.88 29.77
CA ASP A 16 10.15 -12.61 29.43
C ASP A 16 10.19 -12.92 27.94
N SER A 17 9.06 -13.36 27.37
CA SER A 17 8.96 -13.68 25.95
C SER A 17 9.04 -12.44 25.07
N PHE A 18 8.50 -11.31 25.51
CA PHE A 18 8.65 -10.03 24.79
C PHE A 18 10.08 -9.50 24.86
N PHE A 19 10.76 -9.65 26.00
CA PHE A 19 12.18 -9.35 26.11
C PHE A 19 13.00 -10.20 25.11
N ALA A 20 12.79 -11.51 25.12
CA ALA A 20 13.51 -12.42 24.23
C ALA A 20 13.17 -12.19 22.75
N LEU A 21 11.93 -11.75 22.42
CA LEU A 21 11.57 -11.32 21.05
C LEU A 21 12.37 -10.08 20.66
N GLY A 22 12.49 -9.09 21.53
CA GLY A 22 13.28 -7.88 21.29
C GLY A 22 14.75 -8.21 21.02
N TYR A 23 15.33 -9.10 21.84
CA TYR A 23 16.69 -9.58 21.66
C TYR A 23 16.86 -10.32 20.31
N ALA A 24 15.95 -11.25 19.97
CA ALA A 24 16.01 -12.01 18.72
C ALA A 24 15.84 -11.13 17.47
N HIS A 25 14.94 -10.13 17.52
CA HIS A 25 14.79 -9.14 16.45
C HIS A 25 16.09 -8.34 16.25
N ALA A 26 16.70 -7.87 17.34
CA ALA A 26 17.95 -7.12 17.27
C ALA A 26 19.10 -8.01 16.77
N GLN A 27 19.20 -9.25 17.25
CA GLN A 27 20.24 -10.19 16.83
C GLN A 27 20.22 -10.43 15.31
N ASP A 28 19.03 -10.59 14.73
CA ASP A 28 18.90 -10.95 13.32
C ASP A 28 18.76 -9.75 12.38
N ARG A 29 18.22 -8.62 12.86
CA ARG A 29 17.70 -7.54 12.01
C ARG A 29 17.98 -6.13 12.56
N LEU A 30 19.02 -5.93 13.36
CA LEU A 30 19.31 -4.63 14.01
C LEU A 30 19.40 -3.48 13.02
N TRP A 31 20.08 -3.66 11.89
CA TRP A 31 20.17 -2.62 10.87
C TRP A 31 18.79 -2.23 10.33
N GLN A 32 17.97 -3.21 9.96
CA GLN A 32 16.61 -2.97 9.48
C GLN A 32 15.79 -2.17 10.51
N MET A 33 15.90 -2.51 11.80
CA MET A 33 15.22 -1.80 12.89
C MET A 33 15.71 -0.36 13.02
N VAL A 34 17.02 -0.14 13.05
CA VAL A 34 17.62 1.19 13.17
C VAL A 34 17.28 2.06 11.96
N PHE A 35 17.34 1.50 10.76
CA PHE A 35 16.98 2.19 9.52
C PHE A 35 15.50 2.63 9.54
N SER A 36 14.57 1.70 9.85
CA SER A 36 13.15 1.99 9.93
C SER A 36 12.82 3.03 11.02
N ARG A 37 13.50 2.96 12.19
CA ARG A 37 13.38 3.96 13.25
C ARG A 37 13.83 5.34 12.78
N ARG A 38 14.98 5.44 12.11
CA ARG A 38 15.46 6.72 11.56
C ARG A 38 14.49 7.30 10.55
N MET A 39 13.92 6.45 9.69
CA MET A 39 12.87 6.86 8.75
C MET A 39 11.67 7.44 9.50
N ALA A 40 11.10 6.73 10.48
CA ALA A 40 9.96 7.19 11.26
C ALA A 40 10.25 8.49 12.06
N GLN A 41 11.51 8.73 12.39
CA GLN A 41 11.98 9.96 13.06
C GLN A 41 12.25 11.11 12.07
N GLY A 42 12.25 10.89 10.75
CA GLY A 42 12.70 11.85 9.75
C GLY A 42 14.18 12.20 9.92
N ARG A 43 15.06 11.18 9.98
CA ARG A 43 16.49 11.28 10.26
C ARG A 43 17.34 10.41 9.35
N LEU A 44 16.82 10.01 8.19
CA LEU A 44 17.59 9.24 7.21
C LEU A 44 18.67 10.08 6.54
N SER A 45 18.45 11.38 6.34
CA SER A 45 19.42 12.29 5.72
C SER A 45 20.73 12.38 6.53
N GLU A 46 20.72 12.07 7.82
CA GLU A 46 21.93 12.02 8.66
C GLU A 46 22.91 10.93 8.18
N ILE A 47 22.45 9.91 7.49
CA ILE A 47 23.26 8.78 7.02
C ILE A 47 23.30 8.65 5.50
N LEU A 48 22.24 9.05 4.78
CA LEU A 48 22.10 8.91 3.33
C LEU A 48 22.30 10.24 2.56
N GLY A 49 22.45 11.36 3.28
CA GLY A 49 22.57 12.67 2.67
C GLY A 49 21.26 13.18 2.05
N ARG A 50 21.37 14.07 1.09
CA ARG A 50 20.26 14.78 0.46
C ARG A 50 19.23 13.86 -0.22
N SER A 51 19.62 12.68 -0.66
CA SER A 51 18.72 11.71 -1.29
C SER A 51 17.54 11.25 -0.40
N ALA A 52 17.69 11.32 0.92
CA ALA A 52 16.64 10.96 1.88
C ALA A 52 15.86 12.18 2.43
N LEU A 53 16.20 13.39 1.98
CA LEU A 53 15.67 14.63 2.56
C LEU A 53 14.14 14.75 2.41
N GLU A 54 13.60 14.36 1.27
CA GLU A 54 12.15 14.39 1.03
C GLU A 54 11.39 13.47 2.00
N SER A 55 11.93 12.26 2.23
CA SER A 55 11.38 11.34 3.24
C SER A 55 11.40 11.95 4.63
N ASP A 56 12.51 12.59 5.02
CA ASP A 56 12.63 13.21 6.33
C ASP A 56 11.66 14.40 6.49
N ILE A 57 11.53 15.24 5.47
CA ILE A 57 10.55 16.33 5.44
C ILE A 57 9.13 15.78 5.62
N LEU A 58 8.77 14.72 4.90
CA LEU A 58 7.44 14.10 5.01
C LEU A 58 7.18 13.58 6.43
N MET A 59 8.10 12.79 7.00
CA MET A 59 7.94 12.20 8.35
C MET A 59 7.86 13.29 9.43
N ARG A 60 8.64 14.39 9.30
CA ARG A 60 8.59 15.54 10.19
C ARG A 60 7.30 16.33 10.02
N THR A 61 6.87 16.58 8.78
CA THR A 61 5.60 17.26 8.47
C THR A 61 4.41 16.51 9.07
N LEU A 62 4.38 15.18 8.94
CA LEU A 62 3.33 14.35 9.53
C LEU A 62 3.52 14.11 11.05
N ASN A 63 4.67 14.52 11.59
CA ASN A 63 4.97 14.47 13.02
C ASN A 63 4.86 13.05 13.63
N ILE A 64 5.26 12.04 12.85
CA ILE A 64 5.08 10.61 13.17
C ILE A 64 5.60 10.26 14.55
N TYR A 65 6.84 10.68 14.84
CA TYR A 65 7.50 10.29 16.10
C TYR A 65 6.87 10.94 17.34
N ASN A 66 6.53 12.22 17.29
CA ASN A 66 5.86 12.90 18.42
C ASN A 66 4.43 12.36 18.64
N LEU A 67 3.69 12.08 17.57
CA LEU A 67 2.39 11.39 17.67
C LEU A 67 2.53 10.03 18.36
N SER A 68 3.60 9.29 18.07
CA SER A 68 3.89 8.01 18.70
C SER A 68 4.26 8.14 20.19
N GLN A 69 4.98 9.21 20.59
CA GLN A 69 5.21 9.53 22.00
C GLN A 69 3.91 9.81 22.76
N LYS A 70 2.95 10.49 22.11
CA LYS A 70 1.63 10.72 22.68
C LYS A 70 0.81 9.44 22.77
N ALA A 71 0.88 8.59 21.74
CA ALA A 71 0.20 7.29 21.67
C ALA A 71 0.73 6.32 22.73
N GLU A 72 2.03 6.35 23.07
CA GLU A 72 2.62 5.54 24.15
C GLU A 72 1.88 5.76 25.50
N LYS A 73 1.56 7.00 25.81
CA LYS A 73 0.82 7.37 27.02
C LYS A 73 -0.65 6.91 27.03
N LYS A 74 -1.16 6.42 25.90
CA LYS A 74 -2.55 5.95 25.72
C LYS A 74 -2.67 4.43 25.68
N GLN A 75 -1.54 3.70 25.62
CA GLN A 75 -1.55 2.25 25.74
C GLN A 75 -1.96 1.85 27.18
N SER A 76 -2.50 0.66 27.35
CA SER A 76 -2.76 0.11 28.67
C SER A 76 -1.44 -0.16 29.44
N GLU A 77 -1.51 -0.24 30.77
CA GLU A 77 -0.33 -0.52 31.60
C GLU A 77 0.31 -1.87 31.25
N GLU A 78 -0.51 -2.88 30.94
CA GLU A 78 -0.04 -4.18 30.52
C GLU A 78 0.77 -4.08 29.23
N ILE A 79 0.23 -3.40 28.22
CA ILE A 79 0.91 -3.22 26.93
C ILE A 79 2.19 -2.40 27.10
N ASN A 80 2.17 -1.34 27.90
CA ASN A 80 3.39 -0.56 28.18
C ASN A 80 4.48 -1.40 28.84
N ARG A 81 4.13 -2.32 29.76
CA ARG A 81 5.10 -3.28 30.34
C ARG A 81 5.70 -4.19 29.28
N LEU A 82 4.89 -4.70 28.33
CA LEU A 82 5.37 -5.57 27.25
C LEU A 82 6.26 -4.81 26.27
N LEU A 83 5.89 -3.58 25.89
CA LEU A 83 6.71 -2.70 25.04
C LEU A 83 8.06 -2.38 25.69
N LEU A 84 8.07 -2.13 27.01
CA LEU A 84 9.30 -1.89 27.75
C LEU A 84 10.17 -3.15 27.83
N ALA A 85 9.57 -4.32 28.09
CA ALA A 85 10.28 -5.59 28.09
C ALA A 85 10.94 -5.87 26.74
N TYR A 86 10.22 -5.68 25.65
CA TYR A 86 10.76 -5.78 24.30
C TYR A 86 11.93 -4.82 24.07
N SER A 87 11.77 -3.56 24.45
CA SER A 87 12.83 -2.53 24.30
C SER A 87 14.08 -2.91 25.09
N ASN A 88 13.92 -3.46 26.29
CA ASN A 88 15.04 -3.94 27.12
C ASN A 88 15.77 -5.11 26.43
N GLY A 89 15.04 -6.03 25.80
CA GLY A 89 15.65 -7.13 25.01
C GLY A 89 16.50 -6.60 23.85
N VAL A 90 15.97 -5.66 23.06
CA VAL A 90 16.72 -4.99 22.00
C VAL A 90 17.98 -4.32 22.55
N ASN A 91 17.86 -3.59 23.67
CA ASN A 91 18.95 -2.84 24.27
C ASN A 91 20.02 -3.76 24.87
N THR A 92 19.63 -4.92 25.37
CA THR A 92 20.59 -5.94 25.83
C THR A 92 21.52 -6.34 24.70
N PHE A 93 20.97 -6.69 23.53
CA PHE A 93 21.79 -7.03 22.37
C PHE A 93 22.65 -5.84 21.88
N ILE A 94 22.11 -4.63 21.85
CA ILE A 94 22.88 -3.42 21.48
C ILE A 94 24.07 -3.24 22.44
N ASN A 95 23.88 -3.44 23.75
CA ASN A 95 24.95 -3.33 24.73
C ASN A 95 26.02 -4.43 24.55
N GLU A 96 25.60 -5.67 24.26
CA GLU A 96 26.54 -6.77 24.03
C GLU A 96 27.45 -6.47 22.84
N ILE A 97 26.90 -6.06 21.69
CA ILE A 97 27.70 -5.73 20.50
C ILE A 97 28.59 -4.49 20.71
N SER A 98 28.13 -3.51 21.49
CA SER A 98 28.91 -2.30 21.79
C SER A 98 30.12 -2.59 22.67
N ASN A 99 30.02 -3.59 23.53
CA ASN A 99 31.10 -4.03 24.43
C ASN A 99 31.97 -5.13 23.82
N SER A 100 31.55 -5.76 22.71
CA SER A 100 32.35 -6.78 22.03
C SER A 100 33.34 -6.13 21.07
N GLY A 101 34.62 -6.46 21.17
CA GLY A 101 35.66 -5.99 20.24
C GLY A 101 35.54 -6.53 18.80
N LEU A 102 34.56 -7.40 18.51
CA LEU A 102 34.48 -8.20 17.28
C LEU A 102 33.46 -7.69 16.26
N GLY A 103 32.69 -6.64 16.52
CA GLY A 103 31.76 -6.20 15.49
C GLY A 103 30.70 -5.18 15.88
N ARG A 104 30.10 -4.58 14.89
CA ARG A 104 29.04 -3.58 15.03
C ARG A 104 27.63 -4.19 14.87
N GLY A 105 27.52 -5.53 14.95
CA GLY A 105 26.25 -6.26 14.89
C GLY A 105 25.67 -6.50 13.49
N SER A 106 26.06 -5.73 12.49
CA SER A 106 25.62 -5.89 11.09
C SER A 106 26.63 -5.26 10.13
N PRO A 107 26.85 -5.80 8.92
CA PRO A 107 27.77 -5.26 7.93
C PRO A 107 27.49 -3.80 7.56
N GLU A 108 26.24 -3.38 7.52
CA GLU A 108 25.84 -2.03 7.14
C GLU A 108 26.39 -0.97 8.12
N PHE A 109 26.60 -1.31 9.40
CA PHE A 109 27.21 -0.38 10.36
C PHE A 109 28.70 -0.08 10.09
N PHE A 110 29.35 -0.84 9.21
CA PHE A 110 30.68 -0.48 8.70
C PHE A 110 30.61 0.56 7.59
N LEU A 111 29.53 0.56 6.82
CA LEU A 111 29.29 1.53 5.74
C LEU A 111 28.71 2.85 6.31
N TYR A 112 27.87 2.74 7.32
CA TYR A 112 27.17 3.87 7.95
C TYR A 112 27.58 3.98 9.42
N THR A 113 28.67 4.71 9.67
CA THR A 113 29.24 4.90 11.01
C THR A 113 28.34 5.79 11.88
N SER A 114 27.34 5.23 12.49
CA SER A 114 26.51 5.96 13.48
C SER A 114 26.37 5.14 14.76
N GLN A 115 26.36 5.82 15.91
CA GLN A 115 26.04 5.17 17.17
C GLN A 115 24.59 4.69 17.15
N VAL A 116 24.36 3.47 17.61
CA VAL A 116 23.03 2.91 17.78
C VAL A 116 22.45 3.37 19.10
N ALA A 117 21.53 4.33 19.07
CA ALA A 117 20.84 4.78 20.27
C ALA A 117 19.96 3.66 20.87
N PRO A 118 19.74 3.65 22.18
CA PRO A 118 18.83 2.67 22.80
C PRO A 118 17.43 2.70 22.18
N TRP A 119 16.82 1.52 22.06
CA TRP A 119 15.45 1.35 21.61
C TRP A 119 14.46 1.75 22.71
N ARG A 120 13.37 2.43 22.34
CA ARG A 120 12.30 2.88 23.23
C ARG A 120 10.96 2.29 22.79
N PRO A 121 9.99 2.14 23.69
CA PRO A 121 8.61 1.78 23.33
C PRO A 121 8.03 2.64 22.20
N THR A 122 8.29 3.96 22.22
CA THR A 122 7.91 4.90 21.16
C THR A 122 8.41 4.46 19.77
N ASP A 123 9.61 3.87 19.68
CA ASP A 123 10.17 3.45 18.38
C ASP A 123 9.29 2.40 17.70
N SER A 124 8.80 1.43 18.49
CA SER A 124 7.89 0.39 17.97
C SER A 124 6.54 0.96 17.54
N LEU A 125 5.99 1.91 18.29
CA LEU A 125 4.75 2.62 17.92
C LEU A 125 4.95 3.46 16.66
N ALA A 126 6.10 4.11 16.51
CA ALA A 126 6.43 4.91 15.35
C ALA A 126 6.56 4.05 14.07
N LEU A 127 7.14 2.85 14.20
CA LEU A 127 7.20 1.90 13.10
C LEU A 127 5.80 1.46 12.65
N MET A 128 4.91 1.11 13.57
CA MET A 128 3.53 0.73 13.24
C MET A 128 2.79 1.88 12.53
N LYS A 129 2.91 3.11 13.04
CA LYS A 129 2.30 4.30 12.44
C LYS A 129 2.88 4.60 11.05
N MET A 130 4.19 4.52 10.88
CA MET A 130 4.87 4.65 9.59
C MET A 130 4.41 3.59 8.59
N MET A 131 4.26 2.33 9.01
CA MET A 131 3.70 1.28 8.15
C MET A 131 2.28 1.61 7.71
N GLY A 132 1.47 2.20 8.58
CA GLY A 132 0.15 2.72 8.21
C GLY A 132 0.23 3.74 7.08
N LEU A 133 1.17 4.69 7.15
CA LEU A 133 1.41 5.69 6.10
C LEU A 133 1.85 5.05 4.79
N LEU A 134 2.77 4.08 4.86
CA LEU A 134 3.31 3.41 3.67
C LEU A 134 2.32 2.43 3.01
N SER A 135 1.30 2.00 3.75
CA SER A 135 0.24 1.11 3.24
C SER A 135 -0.84 1.84 2.44
N THR A 136 -0.82 3.17 2.41
CA THR A 136 -1.79 4.01 1.70
C THR A 136 -1.11 4.89 0.67
N ASN A 137 -1.84 5.22 -0.40
CA ASN A 137 -1.38 6.11 -1.47
C ASN A 137 -2.48 7.09 -1.92
N LYS A 138 -3.51 7.31 -1.09
CA LYS A 138 -4.72 8.04 -1.48
C LYS A 138 -4.42 9.48 -1.85
N ALA A 139 -3.58 10.17 -1.07
CA ALA A 139 -3.15 11.53 -1.39
C ALA A 139 -2.45 11.62 -2.76
N LYS A 140 -1.55 10.67 -3.09
CA LYS A 140 -0.90 10.60 -4.40
C LYS A 140 -1.92 10.39 -5.54
N ILE A 141 -2.92 9.53 -5.31
CA ILE A 141 -3.96 9.26 -6.31
C ILE A 141 -4.87 10.46 -6.52
N GLU A 142 -5.21 11.23 -5.47
CA GLU A 142 -5.97 12.48 -5.61
C GLU A 142 -5.22 13.48 -6.51
N ILE A 143 -3.92 13.66 -6.28
CA ILE A 143 -3.05 14.51 -7.10
C ILE A 143 -3.03 14.02 -8.55
N LEU A 144 -2.78 12.72 -8.75
CA LEU A 144 -2.74 12.11 -10.08
C LEU A 144 -4.05 12.33 -10.84
N ARG A 145 -5.20 12.09 -10.19
CA ARG A 145 -6.52 12.34 -10.81
C ARG A 145 -6.70 13.81 -11.19
N THR A 146 -6.34 14.72 -10.29
CA THR A 146 -6.43 16.16 -10.56
C THR A 146 -5.58 16.55 -11.77
N ARG A 147 -4.34 16.07 -11.85
CA ARG A 147 -3.45 16.32 -12.98
C ARG A 147 -4.03 15.79 -14.29
N LEU A 148 -4.48 14.53 -14.31
CA LEU A 148 -5.10 13.93 -15.50
C LEU A 148 -6.34 14.70 -15.99
N MET A 149 -7.15 15.23 -15.06
CA MET A 149 -8.30 16.05 -15.39
C MET A 149 -7.89 17.41 -16.00
N LEU A 150 -6.72 17.94 -15.62
CA LEU A 150 -6.18 19.20 -16.14
C LEU A 150 -5.44 19.04 -17.48
N GLU A 151 -4.93 17.86 -17.81
CA GLU A 151 -4.33 17.51 -19.10
C GLU A 151 -5.35 17.33 -20.24
N GLU A 152 -6.59 17.77 -20.00
CA GLU A 152 -7.69 17.73 -21.00
C GLU A 152 -8.04 16.32 -21.51
N LEU A 153 -7.71 15.27 -20.75
CA LEU A 153 -8.27 13.95 -21.01
C LEU A 153 -9.80 14.02 -20.94
N ASP A 154 -10.45 13.53 -21.98
CA ASP A 154 -11.92 13.48 -21.99
C ASP A 154 -12.45 12.59 -20.82
N GLY A 155 -13.67 12.89 -20.37
CA GLY A 155 -14.28 12.18 -19.25
C GLY A 155 -14.36 10.67 -19.46
N ALA A 156 -14.51 10.21 -20.69
CA ALA A 156 -14.58 8.80 -21.02
C ALA A 156 -13.22 8.10 -20.87
N ARG A 157 -12.12 8.75 -21.24
CA ARG A 157 -10.76 8.24 -20.99
C ARG A 157 -10.43 8.21 -19.50
N LEU A 158 -10.85 9.21 -18.73
CA LEU A 158 -10.68 9.19 -17.28
C LEU A 158 -11.43 8.02 -16.63
N GLU A 159 -12.65 7.71 -17.08
CA GLU A 159 -13.41 6.55 -16.59
C GLU A 159 -12.76 5.22 -16.96
N ASP A 160 -12.16 5.11 -18.14
CA ASP A 160 -11.48 3.89 -18.56
C ASP A 160 -10.28 3.58 -17.65
N LEU A 161 -9.52 4.60 -17.21
CA LEU A 161 -8.32 4.44 -16.40
C LEU A 161 -8.59 4.00 -14.97
N PHE A 162 -9.76 4.27 -14.40
CA PHE A 162 -10.06 3.97 -13.00
C PHE A 162 -11.16 2.91 -12.86
N ASN A 163 -11.04 2.06 -11.84
CA ASN A 163 -11.92 0.90 -11.66
C ASN A 163 -13.32 1.25 -11.13
N GLU A 164 -13.45 2.37 -10.43
CA GLU A 164 -14.72 2.87 -9.90
C GLU A 164 -15.17 4.12 -10.68
N PRO A 165 -16.38 4.10 -11.26
CA PRO A 165 -16.97 5.29 -11.86
C PRO A 165 -17.56 6.23 -10.81
N PRO A 166 -17.90 7.45 -11.16
CA PRO A 166 -17.46 8.23 -12.28
C PRO A 166 -16.58 9.41 -11.85
N LEU A 167 -15.42 9.56 -12.48
CA LEU A 167 -14.71 10.83 -12.46
C LEU A 167 -15.49 11.94 -13.17
N ILE A 168 -16.44 11.60 -14.06
CA ILE A 168 -17.33 12.54 -14.72
C ILE A 168 -18.04 13.43 -13.67
N ASN A 169 -18.55 12.86 -12.58
CA ASN A 169 -19.14 13.67 -11.51
C ASN A 169 -18.12 14.61 -10.81
N ALA A 170 -16.83 14.31 -10.89
CA ALA A 170 -15.79 15.20 -10.38
C ALA A 170 -15.55 16.39 -11.34
N LEU A 171 -15.70 16.21 -12.66
CA LEU A 171 -15.59 17.27 -13.66
C LEU A 171 -16.70 18.33 -13.52
N GLU A 172 -17.82 18.01 -12.90
CA GLU A 172 -18.93 18.92 -12.64
C GLU A 172 -18.81 19.65 -11.29
N THR A 173 -17.75 19.35 -10.49
CA THR A 173 -17.60 19.94 -9.16
C THR A 173 -17.05 21.36 -9.21
N LYS A 174 -17.35 22.13 -8.16
CA LYS A 174 -16.77 23.46 -7.96
C LYS A 174 -15.26 23.39 -7.80
N GLU A 175 -14.77 22.30 -7.23
CA GLU A 175 -13.35 22.02 -7.04
C GLU A 175 -12.63 21.89 -8.37
N TYR A 176 -13.17 21.11 -9.31
CA TYR A 176 -12.56 20.99 -10.64
C TYR A 176 -12.55 22.33 -11.38
N ASN A 177 -13.68 23.06 -11.39
CA ASN A 177 -13.75 24.37 -12.01
C ASN A 177 -12.76 25.34 -11.36
N PHE A 178 -12.57 25.26 -10.04
CA PHE A 178 -11.58 26.05 -9.33
C PHE A 178 -10.16 25.70 -9.80
N PHE A 179 -9.79 24.43 -9.88
CA PHE A 179 -8.48 24.01 -10.39
C PHE A 179 -8.26 24.47 -11.82
N LYS A 180 -9.22 24.25 -12.72
CA LYS A 180 -9.14 24.64 -14.13
C LYS A 180 -8.93 26.14 -14.33
N THR A 181 -9.51 26.98 -13.46
CA THR A 181 -9.38 28.43 -13.56
C THR A 181 -8.20 29.03 -12.82
N SER A 182 -7.72 28.33 -11.77
CA SER A 182 -6.69 28.84 -10.84
C SER A 182 -5.31 28.30 -11.11
N LEU A 183 -5.20 27.12 -11.76
CA LEU A 183 -3.93 26.56 -12.18
C LEU A 183 -3.66 27.02 -13.61
N ARG A 184 -2.72 27.94 -13.77
CA ARG A 184 -2.16 28.23 -15.09
C ARG A 184 -1.21 27.07 -15.44
N PRO A 185 -1.24 26.55 -16.70
CA PRO A 185 -0.19 25.69 -17.18
C PRO A 185 1.09 26.55 -17.29
N ASP A 186 1.85 26.61 -16.23
CA ASP A 186 3.12 27.33 -16.22
C ASP A 186 4.15 26.47 -16.97
N LYS A 187 4.42 26.87 -18.23
CA LYS A 187 5.38 26.22 -19.13
C LYS A 187 6.85 26.37 -18.71
N ASN A 188 7.13 27.01 -17.58
CA ASN A 188 8.46 27.40 -17.15
C ASN A 188 8.94 26.71 -15.86
N PHE A 189 8.52 25.48 -15.57
CA PHE A 189 9.20 24.70 -14.55
C PHE A 189 10.54 24.20 -15.09
N ASN A 190 11.64 24.63 -14.45
CA ASN A 190 13.00 24.20 -14.77
C ASN A 190 13.14 22.68 -14.64
N GLU A 191 13.28 21.96 -15.76
CA GLU A 191 13.52 20.51 -15.81
C GLU A 191 14.71 20.07 -14.94
N SER A 192 15.69 20.95 -14.75
CA SER A 192 16.88 20.70 -13.93
C SER A 192 16.58 20.57 -12.44
N GLU A 193 15.62 21.30 -11.88
CA GLU A 193 15.19 21.16 -10.48
C GLU A 193 14.31 19.93 -10.30
N ARG A 194 13.49 19.57 -11.30
CA ARG A 194 12.75 18.30 -11.34
C ARG A 194 13.66 17.08 -11.33
N MET A 195 14.78 17.13 -12.08
CA MET A 195 15.71 16.00 -12.23
C MET A 195 16.53 15.72 -10.96
N LEU A 196 16.80 16.75 -10.15
CA LEU A 196 17.52 16.62 -8.87
C LEU A 196 16.61 16.06 -7.73
N LEU A 197 15.30 16.18 -7.85
CA LEU A 197 14.31 15.74 -6.84
C LEU A 197 13.64 14.41 -7.22
N SER A 198 13.75 13.96 -8.47
CA SER A 198 13.05 12.79 -9.00
C SER A 198 13.84 11.49 -8.97
N GLN A 199 15.00 11.44 -8.33
CA GLN A 199 15.68 10.15 -8.16
C GLN A 199 14.93 9.31 -7.12
N ASP A 200 14.31 8.25 -7.64
CA ASP A 200 13.45 7.23 -7.02
C ASP A 200 14.02 6.48 -5.80
N TYR A 201 15.03 7.01 -5.10
CA TYR A 201 15.59 6.36 -3.92
C TYR A 201 14.58 6.30 -2.77
N THR A 202 13.77 7.34 -2.60
CA THR A 202 12.76 7.40 -1.53
C THR A 202 11.63 6.39 -1.80
N GLU A 203 11.15 6.27 -3.04
CA GLU A 203 10.16 5.24 -3.40
C GLU A 203 10.73 3.83 -3.31
N SER A 204 11.98 3.60 -3.66
CA SER A 204 12.63 2.29 -3.53
C SER A 204 12.73 1.83 -2.08
N PHE A 205 13.10 2.71 -1.15
CA PHE A 205 13.14 2.37 0.27
C PHE A 205 11.75 2.25 0.89
N LEU A 206 10.82 3.12 0.53
CA LEU A 206 9.45 3.10 1.02
C LEU A 206 8.66 1.90 0.45
N SER A 207 8.93 1.49 -0.79
CA SER A 207 8.27 0.35 -1.41
C SER A 207 8.61 -0.98 -0.75
N ASN A 208 9.80 -1.09 -0.14
CA ASN A 208 10.25 -2.33 0.52
C ASN A 208 9.42 -2.69 1.76
N ILE A 209 8.74 -1.73 2.39
CA ILE A 209 7.89 -1.94 3.58
C ILE A 209 6.42 -2.10 3.20
N ASN A 210 6.05 -1.77 1.96
CA ASN A 210 4.67 -1.84 1.49
C ASN A 210 4.25 -3.29 1.19
N LEU A 211 3.03 -3.65 1.61
CA LEU A 211 2.35 -4.89 1.23
C LEU A 211 1.33 -4.57 0.12
N PRO A 212 1.76 -4.52 -1.15
CA PRO A 212 0.91 -4.06 -2.24
C PRO A 212 -0.23 -5.03 -2.57
N ALA A 213 -0.15 -6.28 -2.10
CA ALA A 213 -1.17 -7.28 -2.29
C ALA A 213 -1.18 -8.28 -1.13
N SER A 214 -2.30 -9.00 -0.97
CA SER A 214 -2.43 -10.09 0.00
C SER A 214 -3.59 -10.99 -0.40
N ASN A 215 -3.52 -12.27 0.02
CA ASN A 215 -4.67 -13.16 0.00
C ASN A 215 -4.94 -13.64 1.42
N ILE A 216 -6.19 -13.58 1.85
CA ILE A 216 -6.69 -14.21 3.07
C ILE A 216 -7.91 -15.04 2.72
N PHE A 217 -7.96 -16.28 3.18
CA PHE A 217 -9.16 -17.10 3.03
C PHE A 217 -9.24 -18.18 4.12
N ALA A 218 -10.45 -18.61 4.39
CA ALA A 218 -10.67 -19.75 5.28
C ALA A 218 -11.89 -20.57 4.83
N VAL A 219 -11.83 -21.85 5.13
CA VAL A 219 -12.96 -22.77 5.01
C VAL A 219 -13.44 -23.20 6.39
N GLY A 220 -14.74 -23.15 6.61
CA GLY A 220 -15.36 -23.57 7.85
C GLY A 220 -15.47 -25.09 7.99
N PRO A 221 -15.95 -25.60 9.14
CA PRO A 221 -16.03 -27.05 9.44
C PRO A 221 -16.80 -27.85 8.38
N THR A 222 -17.87 -27.28 7.81
CA THR A 222 -18.70 -27.93 6.78
C THR A 222 -18.01 -28.08 5.42
N ARG A 223 -16.88 -27.41 5.23
CA ARG A 223 -16.06 -27.42 4.01
C ARG A 223 -14.66 -27.99 4.24
N SER A 224 -14.38 -28.48 5.45
CA SER A 224 -13.11 -29.07 5.84
C SER A 224 -13.22 -30.58 6.02
N ALA A 225 -12.28 -31.33 5.50
CA ALA A 225 -12.21 -32.78 5.67
C ALA A 225 -11.93 -33.22 7.13
N THR A 226 -11.39 -32.31 7.94
CA THR A 226 -11.11 -32.58 9.37
C THR A 226 -12.27 -32.21 10.29
N GLY A 227 -13.33 -31.57 9.80
CA GLY A 227 -14.42 -31.04 10.63
C GLY A 227 -14.03 -29.81 11.47
N ALA A 228 -12.82 -29.27 11.26
CA ALA A 228 -12.36 -28.03 11.88
C ALA A 228 -11.98 -27.01 10.79
N THR A 229 -11.92 -25.73 11.12
CA THR A 229 -11.56 -24.69 10.15
C THR A 229 -10.14 -24.84 9.61
N ILE A 230 -9.91 -24.45 8.37
CA ILE A 230 -8.58 -24.28 7.79
C ILE A 230 -8.50 -22.86 7.27
N ALA A 231 -7.48 -22.10 7.71
CA ALA A 231 -7.26 -20.72 7.31
C ALA A 231 -5.89 -20.56 6.67
N ALA A 232 -5.81 -19.67 5.69
CA ALA A 232 -4.58 -19.34 5.00
C ALA A 232 -4.45 -17.82 4.83
N ASN A 233 -3.22 -17.34 4.95
CA ASN A 233 -2.86 -15.96 4.64
C ASN A 233 -1.54 -15.93 3.87
N ASP A 234 -1.50 -15.07 2.89
CA ASP A 234 -0.41 -14.91 1.95
C ASP A 234 -0.18 -13.40 1.71
N PRO A 235 0.57 -12.71 2.61
CA PRO A 235 0.94 -11.32 2.42
C PRO A 235 2.00 -11.19 1.32
N HIS A 236 1.71 -10.42 0.27
CA HIS A 236 2.63 -10.19 -0.84
C HIS A 236 3.38 -8.88 -0.62
N GLY A 237 4.65 -8.96 -0.24
CA GLY A 237 5.59 -7.84 -0.21
C GLY A 237 6.46 -7.79 -1.47
N THR A 238 7.33 -6.81 -1.51
CA THR A 238 8.42 -6.77 -2.50
C THR A 238 9.47 -7.82 -2.18
N PHE A 239 10.17 -8.31 -3.20
CA PHE A 239 11.35 -9.16 -2.99
C PHE A 239 12.51 -8.27 -2.53
N SER A 240 12.75 -8.26 -1.22
CA SER A 240 13.78 -7.46 -0.58
C SER A 240 14.66 -8.30 0.33
N ALA A 241 15.90 -7.87 0.51
CA ALA A 241 16.84 -8.39 1.50
C ALA A 241 17.30 -7.24 2.40
N PRO A 242 16.99 -7.28 3.69
CA PRO A 242 16.23 -8.32 4.39
C PRO A 242 14.72 -8.31 4.04
N ALA A 243 14.05 -9.47 4.21
CA ALA A 243 12.60 -9.56 4.08
C ALA A 243 11.88 -8.76 5.18
N ASN A 244 10.65 -8.31 4.90
CA ASN A 244 9.86 -7.53 5.87
C ASN A 244 9.47 -8.36 7.10
N PHE A 245 9.13 -9.62 6.89
CA PHE A 245 8.70 -10.51 7.96
C PHE A 245 9.83 -11.36 8.52
N MET A 246 9.71 -11.69 9.80
CA MET A 246 10.53 -12.66 10.52
C MET A 246 9.59 -13.65 11.21
N LEU A 247 9.80 -14.95 10.99
CA LEU A 247 9.01 -15.98 11.66
C LEU A 247 9.47 -16.15 13.11
N VAL A 248 8.52 -16.47 14.01
CA VAL A 248 8.80 -16.70 15.42
C VAL A 248 7.78 -17.65 16.04
N GLY A 249 8.24 -18.48 16.97
CA GLY A 249 7.41 -19.15 17.96
C GLY A 249 7.62 -18.52 19.33
N MET A 250 6.54 -18.20 20.05
CA MET A 250 6.58 -17.63 21.40
C MET A 250 5.71 -18.44 22.34
N SER A 251 6.17 -18.68 23.55
CA SER A 251 5.37 -19.28 24.63
C SER A 251 5.58 -18.56 25.95
N TYR A 252 4.48 -18.38 26.71
CA TYR A 252 4.46 -17.76 28.03
C TYR A 252 3.19 -18.19 28.78
N ASN A 253 3.26 -18.33 30.11
CA ASN A 253 2.09 -18.68 30.93
C ASN A 253 1.25 -19.83 30.36
N SER A 254 1.87 -20.89 29.86
CA SER A 254 1.19 -22.03 29.17
C SER A 254 0.45 -21.65 27.89
N LYS A 255 0.56 -20.41 27.40
CA LYS A 255 0.08 -19.96 26.10
C LYS A 255 1.21 -20.02 25.08
N ALA A 256 0.88 -20.27 23.84
CA ALA A 256 1.84 -20.24 22.74
C ALA A 256 1.22 -19.60 21.51
N ALA A 257 2.03 -18.85 20.77
CA ALA A 257 1.66 -18.30 19.46
C ALA A 257 2.83 -18.49 18.49
N ILE A 258 2.52 -18.74 17.23
CA ILE A 258 3.49 -18.83 16.14
C ILE A 258 3.04 -18.01 14.97
N GLY A 259 3.98 -17.43 14.24
CA GLY A 259 3.65 -16.66 13.03
C GLY A 259 4.75 -15.71 12.60
N ALA A 260 4.35 -14.71 11.83
CA ALA A 260 5.22 -13.69 11.28
C ALA A 260 5.14 -12.41 12.08
N THR A 261 6.31 -11.88 12.45
CA THR A 261 6.52 -10.58 13.08
C THR A 261 7.20 -9.64 12.10
N ILE A 262 7.25 -8.36 12.45
CA ILE A 262 8.03 -7.35 11.75
C ILE A 262 9.09 -6.83 12.72
N PRO A 263 10.40 -6.90 12.39
CA PRO A 263 11.46 -6.44 13.27
C PRO A 263 11.23 -4.98 13.72
N GLY A 264 11.20 -4.78 15.03
CA GLY A 264 10.85 -3.51 15.65
C GLY A 264 9.41 -3.41 16.15
N ILE A 265 8.50 -4.30 15.73
CA ILE A 265 7.10 -4.37 16.19
C ILE A 265 6.91 -5.62 17.05
N PRO A 266 6.62 -5.47 18.36
CA PRO A 266 6.51 -6.61 19.28
C PRO A 266 5.16 -7.31 19.22
N ALA A 267 4.77 -7.78 18.02
CA ALA A 267 3.52 -8.51 17.83
C ALA A 267 3.67 -9.53 16.68
N ILE A 268 3.02 -10.67 16.80
CA ILE A 268 2.78 -11.58 15.67
C ILE A 268 1.64 -11.00 14.85
N ILE A 269 1.97 -10.46 13.68
CA ILE A 269 1.02 -9.76 12.80
C ILE A 269 0.12 -10.74 12.04
N VAL A 270 0.69 -11.88 11.66
CA VAL A 270 -0.01 -12.99 11.00
C VAL A 270 0.39 -14.28 11.72
N GLY A 271 -0.58 -15.05 12.17
CA GLY A 271 -0.23 -16.26 12.88
C GLY A 271 -1.40 -16.98 13.52
N ARG A 272 -1.06 -17.80 14.48
CA ARG A 272 -2.03 -18.52 15.29
C ARG A 272 -1.53 -18.73 16.73
N ASN A 273 -2.47 -18.85 17.64
CA ASN A 273 -2.24 -19.47 18.94
C ASN A 273 -2.94 -20.84 19.03
N LYS A 274 -3.12 -21.38 20.22
CA LYS A 274 -3.81 -22.65 20.40
C LYS A 274 -5.28 -22.63 19.97
N ASN A 275 -5.94 -21.48 20.08
CA ASN A 275 -7.40 -21.34 19.98
C ASN A 275 -7.84 -20.65 18.67
N ILE A 276 -7.09 -19.66 18.21
CA ILE A 276 -7.43 -18.86 17.03
C ILE A 276 -6.25 -18.71 16.06
N GLY A 277 -6.59 -18.55 14.78
CA GLY A 277 -5.69 -18.05 13.75
C GLY A 277 -6.13 -16.68 13.28
N TRP A 278 -5.18 -15.84 12.87
CA TRP A 278 -5.45 -14.53 12.30
C TRP A 278 -4.54 -14.25 11.11
N GLY A 279 -5.10 -13.52 10.15
CA GLY A 279 -4.42 -13.08 8.95
C GLY A 279 -4.81 -11.66 8.56
N ILE A 280 -4.03 -11.02 7.71
CA ILE A 280 -4.25 -9.65 7.28
C ILE A 280 -4.26 -9.53 5.75
N ALA A 281 -5.09 -8.63 5.25
CA ALA A 281 -5.02 -8.12 3.89
C ALA A 281 -5.32 -6.62 3.89
N ASN A 282 -4.54 -5.83 3.14
CA ASN A 282 -4.77 -4.39 3.04
C ASN A 282 -6.23 -4.11 2.59
N ALA A 283 -6.94 -3.27 3.35
CA ALA A 283 -8.34 -2.97 3.10
C ALA A 283 -8.56 -1.87 2.05
N TYR A 284 -7.49 -1.17 1.61
CA TYR A 284 -7.54 -0.05 0.65
C TYR A 284 -8.56 1.03 1.00
N ILE A 285 -8.77 1.26 2.29
CA ILE A 285 -9.64 2.34 2.78
C ILE A 285 -9.12 3.69 2.30
N ASP A 286 -10.04 4.58 2.01
CA ASP A 286 -9.77 5.97 1.69
C ASP A 286 -9.55 6.76 2.99
N ASP A 287 -8.34 6.66 3.51
CA ASP A 287 -7.89 7.09 4.85
C ASP A 287 -7.07 8.38 4.83
N GLN A 288 -6.99 9.02 3.64
CA GLN A 288 -6.33 10.30 3.41
C GLN A 288 -7.23 11.20 2.55
N ASP A 289 -7.27 12.49 2.85
CA ASP A 289 -7.86 13.53 2.00
C ASP A 289 -6.93 14.74 1.92
N LEU A 290 -6.80 15.31 0.74
CA LEU A 290 -6.13 16.58 0.51
C LEU A 290 -7.11 17.74 0.56
N PHE A 291 -6.67 18.85 1.14
CA PHE A 291 -7.44 20.08 1.21
C PHE A 291 -6.65 21.25 0.64
N VAL A 292 -7.29 21.99 -0.26
CA VAL A 292 -6.79 23.29 -0.70
C VAL A 292 -7.15 24.31 0.38
N GLU A 293 -6.15 24.98 0.95
CA GLU A 293 -6.32 25.97 2.00
C GLU A 293 -6.07 27.37 1.44
N LYS A 294 -7.09 28.21 1.43
CA LYS A 294 -6.99 29.57 0.92
C LYS A 294 -6.29 30.48 1.93
N ILE A 295 -5.12 31.04 1.55
CA ILE A 295 -4.37 31.96 2.39
C ILE A 295 -5.10 33.31 2.44
N ASN A 296 -5.07 33.99 3.61
CA ASN A 296 -5.56 35.36 3.73
C ASN A 296 -4.60 36.32 2.99
N PRO A 297 -5.01 36.99 1.91
CA PRO A 297 -4.12 37.85 1.14
C PRO A 297 -3.59 39.05 1.94
N ARG A 298 -4.24 39.40 3.08
CA ARG A 298 -3.79 40.47 3.98
C ARG A 298 -2.79 39.98 5.03
N ASN A 299 -2.74 38.66 5.30
CA ASN A 299 -1.86 38.08 6.30
C ASN A 299 -1.53 36.63 5.95
N LYS A 300 -0.34 36.38 5.43
CA LYS A 300 0.14 35.05 5.01
C LYS A 300 0.24 33.99 6.13
N PHE A 301 0.07 34.42 7.39
CA PHE A 301 0.03 33.51 8.56
C PHE A 301 -1.40 33.05 8.88
N GLU A 302 -2.38 33.41 8.09
CA GLU A 302 -3.78 33.09 8.26
C GLU A 302 -4.37 32.45 7.02
N TYR A 303 -5.41 31.63 7.22
CA TYR A 303 -6.15 30.96 6.15
C TYR A 303 -7.66 31.01 6.41
N PHE A 304 -8.46 30.83 5.35
CA PHE A 304 -9.92 30.82 5.45
C PHE A 304 -10.45 29.43 5.82
N THR A 305 -11.42 29.40 6.72
CA THR A 305 -12.18 28.20 7.13
C THR A 305 -13.68 28.47 6.95
N PRO A 306 -14.56 27.45 7.02
CA PRO A 306 -16.01 27.67 6.99
C PRO A 306 -16.54 28.60 8.10
N SER A 307 -15.80 28.73 9.21
CA SER A 307 -16.16 29.57 10.36
C SER A 307 -15.44 30.92 10.39
N GLY A 308 -14.68 31.27 9.33
CA GLY A 308 -13.92 32.52 9.26
C GLY A 308 -12.42 32.28 9.11
N VAL A 309 -11.64 33.32 9.41
CA VAL A 309 -10.16 33.29 9.29
C VAL A 309 -9.55 32.68 10.54
N GLN A 310 -8.56 31.80 10.36
CA GLN A 310 -7.76 31.20 11.43
C GLN A 310 -6.27 31.34 11.15
N LYS A 311 -5.44 31.29 12.18
CA LYS A 311 -3.98 31.27 12.07
C LYS A 311 -3.49 29.85 11.82
N PHE A 312 -2.43 29.73 11.01
CA PHE A 312 -1.69 28.47 10.95
C PHE A 312 -1.01 28.21 12.30
N GLU A 313 -1.12 26.98 12.79
CA GLU A 313 -0.17 26.49 13.81
C GLU A 313 1.18 26.34 13.12
N LYS A 314 2.26 26.82 13.76
CA LYS A 314 3.60 26.77 13.16
C LYS A 314 4.58 26.13 14.14
N THR A 315 5.39 25.19 13.65
CA THR A 315 6.57 24.65 14.31
C THR A 315 7.75 24.72 13.36
N SER A 316 8.96 24.90 13.89
CA SER A 316 10.19 24.88 13.09
C SER A 316 11.03 23.71 13.57
N GLU A 317 11.60 22.95 12.61
CA GLU A 317 12.44 21.81 12.87
C GLU A 317 13.74 21.88 12.08
N ILE A 318 14.80 21.27 12.62
CA ILE A 318 16.11 21.19 11.97
C ILE A 318 16.31 19.77 11.48
N ILE A 319 16.69 19.64 10.22
CA ILE A 319 17.08 18.37 9.60
C ILE A 319 18.59 18.43 9.34
N ASN A 320 19.31 17.51 9.97
CA ASN A 320 20.75 17.30 9.69
C ASN A 320 20.91 16.46 8.42
N ILE A 321 21.83 16.90 7.57
CA ILE A 321 22.13 16.23 6.30
C ILE A 321 23.61 15.84 6.33
N LYS A 322 23.89 14.56 6.01
CA LYS A 322 25.27 14.07 5.96
C LYS A 322 26.09 14.90 4.98
N ASP A 323 27.28 15.32 5.43
CA ASP A 323 28.26 16.09 4.65
C ASP A 323 27.74 17.46 4.14
N GLU A 324 26.63 17.97 4.71
CA GLU A 324 26.06 19.28 4.38
C GLU A 324 25.65 20.06 5.65
N ASN A 325 25.38 21.36 5.49
CA ASN A 325 24.81 22.16 6.57
C ASN A 325 23.37 21.74 6.88
N PRO A 326 22.98 21.72 8.17
CA PRO A 326 21.59 21.49 8.55
C PRO A 326 20.66 22.50 7.88
N ILE A 327 19.45 22.04 7.57
CA ILE A 327 18.38 22.93 7.07
C ILE A 327 17.30 23.10 8.13
N SER A 328 16.70 24.29 8.14
CA SER A 328 15.50 24.56 8.96
C SER A 328 14.27 24.50 8.07
N ILE A 329 13.25 23.77 8.51
CA ILE A 329 11.94 23.70 7.85
C ILE A 329 10.86 24.25 8.75
N ASP A 330 9.94 25.01 8.18
CA ASP A 330 8.74 25.52 8.86
C ASP A 330 7.55 24.61 8.50
N ILE A 331 7.02 23.93 9.50
CA ILE A 331 5.84 23.09 9.36
C ILE A 331 4.63 23.90 9.81
N ARG A 332 3.70 24.13 8.88
CA ARG A 332 2.41 24.78 9.14
C ARG A 332 1.33 23.73 9.23
N LYS A 333 0.35 23.95 10.09
CA LYS A 333 -0.80 23.06 10.24
C LYS A 333 -2.09 23.87 10.22
N THR A 334 -3.09 23.31 9.54
CA THR A 334 -4.47 23.78 9.51
C THR A 334 -5.36 22.88 10.35
N LYS A 335 -6.62 23.21 10.49
CA LYS A 335 -7.63 22.31 11.10
C LYS A 335 -7.77 20.98 10.34
N ASN A 336 -7.45 20.95 9.03
CA ASN A 336 -7.54 19.74 8.20
C ASN A 336 -6.24 18.93 8.21
N GLY A 337 -5.17 19.42 8.84
CA GLY A 337 -3.91 18.69 8.98
C GLY A 337 -2.69 19.53 8.62
N PRO A 338 -1.49 18.91 8.58
CA PRO A 338 -0.27 19.60 8.19
C PRO A 338 -0.29 19.99 6.72
N VAL A 339 0.30 21.16 6.42
CA VAL A 339 0.57 21.64 5.06
C VAL A 339 1.74 20.86 4.50
N LEU A 340 1.57 20.24 3.34
CA LEU A 340 2.61 19.49 2.67
C LEU A 340 3.63 20.44 2.00
N ALA A 341 4.91 20.09 2.08
CA ALA A 341 5.95 20.78 1.33
C ALA A 341 5.76 20.52 -0.18
N TYR A 342 6.20 21.47 -1.01
CA TYR A 342 5.92 21.52 -2.46
C TYR A 342 6.36 20.27 -3.24
N ASN A 343 7.45 19.66 -2.83
CA ASN A 343 8.00 18.46 -3.45
C ASN A 343 7.29 17.16 -3.02
N ILE A 344 6.55 17.17 -1.90
CA ILE A 344 5.88 15.98 -1.39
C ILE A 344 4.72 15.57 -2.29
N TYR A 345 4.74 14.35 -2.80
CA TYR A 345 3.72 13.77 -3.68
C TYR A 345 3.45 14.56 -4.97
N GLY A 346 4.25 15.59 -5.27
CA GLY A 346 4.00 16.49 -6.40
C GLY A 346 2.83 17.43 -6.20
N VAL A 347 2.57 17.89 -4.96
CA VAL A 347 1.46 18.82 -4.65
C VAL A 347 1.59 20.17 -5.34
N ASP A 348 2.80 20.61 -5.72
CA ASP A 348 3.06 21.83 -6.47
C ASP A 348 2.30 21.87 -7.80
N ALA A 349 2.15 20.71 -8.46
CA ALA A 349 1.43 20.60 -9.73
C ALA A 349 -0.09 20.86 -9.61
N VAL A 350 -0.64 20.81 -8.40
CA VAL A 350 -2.08 21.00 -8.14
C VAL A 350 -2.34 22.10 -7.10
N ARG A 351 -1.33 22.89 -6.74
CA ARG A 351 -1.42 23.97 -5.76
C ARG A 351 -1.63 25.32 -6.47
N PRO A 352 -2.81 25.94 -6.35
CA PRO A 352 -3.04 27.25 -6.95
C PRO A 352 -2.29 28.36 -6.22
N GLU A 353 -1.97 29.45 -6.92
CA GLU A 353 -1.37 30.62 -6.31
C GLU A 353 -2.23 31.17 -5.15
N GLY A 354 -1.60 31.61 -4.07
CA GLY A 354 -2.29 32.10 -2.86
C GLY A 354 -2.97 30.98 -2.04
N HIS A 355 -2.65 29.71 -2.31
CA HIS A 355 -3.20 28.57 -1.59
C HIS A 355 -2.11 27.62 -1.13
N GLU A 356 -2.44 26.76 -0.16
CA GLU A 356 -1.62 25.65 0.31
C GLU A 356 -2.40 24.35 0.20
N ILE A 357 -1.68 23.21 0.24
CA ILE A 357 -2.30 21.89 0.29
C ILE A 357 -2.00 21.25 1.65
N SER A 358 -3.05 20.93 2.41
CA SER A 358 -2.95 20.19 3.68
C SER A 358 -3.44 18.76 3.53
N LEU A 359 -2.95 17.86 4.39
CA LEU A 359 -3.29 16.45 4.40
C LEU A 359 -4.01 16.05 5.69
N SER A 360 -5.26 15.60 5.58
CA SER A 360 -5.89 14.78 6.62
C SER A 360 -5.51 13.33 6.43
N TRP A 361 -5.07 12.67 7.49
CA TRP A 361 -4.73 11.25 7.51
C TRP A 361 -5.18 10.61 8.82
N THR A 362 -5.80 9.44 8.74
CA THR A 362 -6.32 8.73 9.94
C THR A 362 -5.24 8.39 10.95
N GLY A 363 -4.00 8.21 10.53
CA GLY A 363 -2.85 7.98 11.41
C GLY A 363 -2.38 9.21 12.18
N SER A 364 -2.93 10.41 11.93
CA SER A 364 -2.59 11.63 12.67
C SER A 364 -3.20 11.69 14.07
N GLU A 365 -4.00 10.69 14.44
CA GLU A 365 -4.60 10.60 15.77
C GLU A 365 -3.58 10.31 16.87
N GLU A 366 -3.73 11.03 18.01
CA GLU A 366 -2.86 10.87 19.19
C GLU A 366 -3.22 9.63 20.03
N LYS A 367 -4.44 9.08 19.85
CA LYS A 367 -4.96 7.94 20.61
C LYS A 367 -4.77 6.61 19.92
N ASP A 368 -3.72 6.47 19.12
CA ASP A 368 -3.42 5.27 18.35
C ASP A 368 -3.04 4.09 19.27
N ARG A 369 -3.85 3.03 19.22
CA ARG A 369 -3.64 1.78 19.98
C ARG A 369 -3.44 0.58 19.06
N SER A 370 -2.96 0.78 17.86
CA SER A 370 -2.83 -0.26 16.84
C SER A 370 -1.92 -1.42 17.27
N ILE A 371 -0.82 -1.14 17.95
CA ILE A 371 0.05 -2.20 18.50
C ILE A 371 -0.70 -3.02 19.56
N GLU A 372 -1.45 -2.35 20.44
CA GLU A 372 -2.26 -3.03 21.45
C GLU A 372 -3.31 -3.94 20.82
N ALA A 373 -3.92 -3.53 19.69
CA ALA A 373 -4.85 -4.37 18.94
C ALA A 373 -4.21 -5.71 18.55
N PHE A 374 -3.02 -5.70 17.97
CA PHE A 374 -2.33 -6.93 17.53
C PHE A 374 -1.82 -7.77 18.72
N ILE A 375 -1.27 -7.15 19.77
CA ILE A 375 -0.83 -7.89 20.96
C ILE A 375 -2.04 -8.55 21.64
N SER A 376 -3.15 -7.84 21.79
CA SER A 376 -4.37 -8.38 22.38
C SER A 376 -5.02 -9.46 21.51
N LEU A 377 -4.95 -9.30 20.19
CA LEU A 377 -5.41 -10.33 19.24
C LEU A 377 -4.59 -11.62 19.40
N MET A 378 -3.27 -11.52 19.47
CA MET A 378 -2.37 -12.65 19.69
C MET A 378 -2.68 -13.42 20.99
N MET A 379 -3.22 -12.74 22.00
CA MET A 379 -3.59 -13.31 23.31
C MET A 379 -5.02 -13.82 23.38
N SER A 380 -5.84 -13.59 22.35
CA SER A 380 -7.27 -13.91 22.34
C SER A 380 -7.53 -15.42 22.28
N GLU A 381 -8.64 -15.86 22.88
CA GLU A 381 -8.99 -17.28 23.03
C GLU A 381 -10.18 -17.71 22.15
N SER A 382 -10.83 -16.78 21.47
CA SER A 382 -11.92 -17.05 20.53
C SER A 382 -12.00 -15.94 19.47
N ILE A 383 -12.76 -16.16 18.40
CA ILE A 383 -13.06 -15.12 17.40
C ILE A 383 -13.71 -13.90 18.06
N GLU A 384 -14.66 -14.12 18.97
CA GLU A 384 -15.37 -13.04 19.65
C GLU A 384 -14.42 -12.19 20.51
N ALA A 385 -13.47 -12.82 21.22
CA ALA A 385 -12.45 -12.13 21.98
C ALA A 385 -11.51 -11.36 21.05
N GLY A 386 -11.09 -11.97 19.94
CA GLY A 386 -10.27 -11.32 18.91
C GLY A 386 -10.96 -10.11 18.29
N ARG A 387 -12.22 -10.27 17.90
CA ARG A 387 -13.04 -9.21 17.31
C ARG A 387 -13.18 -7.98 18.23
N LYS A 388 -13.29 -8.16 19.54
CA LYS A 388 -13.38 -7.06 20.52
C LYS A 388 -12.15 -6.16 20.54
N ASN A 389 -11.00 -6.65 20.08
CA ASN A 389 -9.75 -5.89 20.03
C ASN A 389 -9.58 -5.11 18.72
N LEU A 390 -10.33 -5.45 17.67
CA LEU A 390 -10.19 -4.82 16.35
C LEU A 390 -10.56 -3.32 16.33
N PRO A 391 -11.49 -2.81 17.15
CA PRO A 391 -11.75 -1.36 17.26
C PRO A 391 -10.53 -0.53 17.70
N LEU A 392 -9.53 -1.14 18.33
CA LEU A 392 -8.30 -0.47 18.76
C LEU A 392 -7.34 -0.18 17.59
N LEU A 393 -7.50 -0.91 16.46
CA LEU A 393 -6.69 -0.71 15.28
C LEU A 393 -7.06 0.62 14.61
N GLN A 394 -6.10 1.53 14.55
CA GLN A 394 -6.22 2.82 13.88
C GLN A 394 -5.61 2.75 12.48
N VAL A 395 -4.34 2.39 12.39
CA VAL A 395 -3.55 2.21 11.16
C VAL A 395 -2.57 1.04 11.30
N PRO A 396 -2.29 0.32 10.19
CA PRO A 396 -2.92 0.38 8.87
C PRO A 396 -4.35 -0.16 8.86
N SER A 397 -5.17 0.31 7.93
CA SER A 397 -6.50 -0.29 7.71
C SER A 397 -6.37 -1.66 7.05
N GLN A 398 -6.94 -2.68 7.68
CA GLN A 398 -6.80 -4.08 7.26
C GLN A 398 -8.14 -4.81 7.21
N ASN A 399 -8.26 -5.76 6.30
CA ASN A 399 -9.23 -6.85 6.41
C ASN A 399 -8.59 -7.95 7.25
N ILE A 400 -9.11 -8.18 8.44
CA ILE A 400 -8.59 -9.15 9.40
C ILE A 400 -9.37 -10.45 9.27
N LEU A 401 -8.70 -11.52 8.88
CA LEU A 401 -9.21 -12.88 8.96
C LEU A 401 -9.08 -13.37 10.40
N LEU A 402 -10.15 -13.88 10.96
CA LEU A 402 -10.15 -14.62 12.23
C LEU A 402 -10.75 -15.99 12.00
N ALA A 403 -10.13 -17.02 12.57
CA ALA A 403 -10.62 -18.39 12.53
C ALA A 403 -10.39 -19.08 13.87
N ASP A 404 -11.40 -19.74 14.42
CA ASP A 404 -11.26 -20.71 15.51
C ASP A 404 -11.72 -22.09 15.03
N LYS A 405 -11.78 -23.07 15.91
CA LYS A 405 -12.15 -24.45 15.53
C LYS A 405 -13.47 -24.53 14.74
N ASN A 406 -14.46 -23.68 15.06
CA ASN A 406 -15.82 -23.79 14.58
C ASN A 406 -16.26 -22.60 13.70
N ASN A 407 -15.56 -21.47 13.75
CA ASN A 407 -15.97 -20.21 13.16
C ASN A 407 -14.89 -19.62 12.26
N ILE A 408 -15.32 -18.92 11.23
CA ILE A 408 -14.49 -18.13 10.33
C ILE A 408 -15.08 -16.74 10.12
N GLY A 409 -14.24 -15.72 9.99
CA GLY A 409 -14.73 -14.37 9.68
C GLY A 409 -13.65 -13.48 9.09
N ILE A 410 -14.08 -12.51 8.28
CA ILE A 410 -13.26 -11.40 7.81
C ILE A 410 -13.91 -10.10 8.26
N PHE A 411 -13.14 -9.24 8.90
CA PHE A 411 -13.59 -7.98 9.49
C PHE A 411 -12.73 -6.83 8.98
N THR A 412 -13.34 -5.77 8.47
CA THR A 412 -12.60 -4.55 8.12
C THR A 412 -12.30 -3.76 9.39
N ALA A 413 -11.03 -3.57 9.69
CA ALA A 413 -10.51 -2.84 10.84
C ALA A 413 -9.60 -1.68 10.40
N GLY A 414 -9.37 -0.70 11.28
CA GLY A 414 -8.68 0.55 10.99
C GLY A 414 -9.66 1.72 10.96
N ALA A 415 -9.14 2.94 11.07
CA ALA A 415 -9.99 4.13 11.05
C ALA A 415 -10.48 4.45 9.64
N VAL A 416 -11.78 4.69 9.51
CA VAL A 416 -12.45 5.09 8.27
C VAL A 416 -13.05 6.47 8.47
N PRO A 417 -12.65 7.49 7.70
CA PRO A 417 -13.19 8.83 7.83
C PRO A 417 -14.69 8.89 7.53
N LYS A 418 -15.42 9.62 8.36
CA LYS A 418 -16.84 9.91 8.14
C LYS A 418 -16.96 11.23 7.40
N ARG A 419 -17.37 11.19 6.14
CA ARG A 419 -17.56 12.36 5.29
C ARG A 419 -19.04 12.71 5.21
N SER A 420 -19.35 14.00 5.09
CA SER A 420 -20.73 14.47 4.86
C SER A 420 -21.32 13.84 3.59
N ARG A 421 -22.62 13.60 3.58
CA ARG A 421 -23.33 13.22 2.34
C ARG A 421 -23.24 14.32 1.27
N LEU A 422 -23.10 15.57 1.71
CA LEU A 422 -22.93 16.75 0.85
C LEU A 422 -21.46 17.06 0.53
N HIS A 423 -20.52 16.20 0.90
CA HIS A 423 -19.12 16.35 0.55
C HIS A 423 -18.95 16.22 -0.96
N THR A 424 -18.39 17.25 -1.60
CA THR A 424 -18.38 17.39 -3.05
C THR A 424 -17.52 16.37 -3.77
N THR A 425 -16.28 16.18 -3.31
CA THR A 425 -15.29 15.29 -3.95
C THR A 425 -15.25 13.89 -3.34
N LYS A 426 -15.58 13.78 -2.05
CA LYS A 426 -15.42 12.55 -1.22
C LYS A 426 -14.02 11.96 -1.26
N GLY A 427 -12.97 12.78 -1.46
CA GLY A 427 -11.59 12.33 -1.58
C GLY A 427 -11.20 11.83 -2.98
N LYS A 428 -11.96 12.15 -4.04
CA LYS A 428 -11.54 11.87 -5.43
C LYS A 428 -10.44 12.80 -5.92
N ILE A 429 -10.56 14.07 -5.57
CA ILE A 429 -9.63 15.17 -5.85
C ILE A 429 -9.58 16.06 -4.61
N PRO A 430 -8.55 16.90 -4.43
CA PRO A 430 -8.43 17.76 -3.27
C PRO A 430 -9.66 18.65 -3.08
N SER A 431 -10.12 18.75 -1.85
CA SER A 431 -11.33 19.47 -1.46
C SER A 431 -11.02 20.90 -1.04
N LEU A 432 -11.95 21.85 -1.27
CA LEU A 432 -11.77 23.23 -0.82
C LEU A 432 -11.97 23.30 0.70
N GLY A 433 -10.91 23.59 1.46
CA GLY A 433 -10.87 23.55 2.92
C GLY A 433 -11.77 24.59 3.61
N TRP A 434 -12.14 25.66 2.91
CA TRP A 434 -13.08 26.70 3.41
C TRP A 434 -14.56 26.37 3.17
N GLN A 435 -14.88 25.25 2.54
CA GLN A 435 -16.26 24.81 2.32
C GLN A 435 -16.78 23.98 3.52
N LYS A 436 -18.03 24.27 3.94
CA LYS A 436 -18.62 23.75 5.17
C LYS A 436 -18.69 22.21 5.23
N ASN A 437 -18.92 21.54 4.09
CA ASN A 437 -19.22 20.11 4.06
C ASN A 437 -18.03 19.22 3.68
N ASN A 438 -16.85 19.80 3.46
CA ASN A 438 -15.69 19.08 2.93
C ASN A 438 -14.78 18.48 4.01
N GLY A 439 -14.89 18.89 5.27
CA GLY A 439 -14.09 18.32 6.37
C GLY A 439 -14.61 16.97 6.86
N TRP A 440 -13.76 16.24 7.58
CA TRP A 440 -14.14 15.00 8.25
C TRP A 440 -15.06 15.27 9.45
N LEU A 441 -16.05 14.40 9.62
CA LEU A 441 -17.01 14.43 10.75
C LEU A 441 -16.62 13.43 11.87
N GLY A 442 -15.39 12.96 11.90
CA GLY A 442 -14.90 11.90 12.75
C GLY A 442 -14.72 10.58 11.99
N PHE A 443 -14.84 9.46 12.69
CA PHE A 443 -14.63 8.11 12.13
C PHE A 443 -15.88 7.25 12.22
N GLN A 444 -15.99 6.28 11.30
CA GLN A 444 -17.02 5.25 11.35
C GLN A 444 -16.79 4.33 12.56
N LEU A 445 -17.87 3.91 13.21
CA LEU A 445 -17.81 2.90 14.25
C LEU A 445 -17.36 1.56 13.66
N PHE A 446 -16.80 0.68 14.47
CA PHE A 446 -16.36 -0.62 14.01
C PHE A 446 -17.52 -1.45 13.43
N GLU A 447 -18.68 -1.37 14.04
CA GLU A 447 -19.91 -2.08 13.65
C GLU A 447 -20.52 -1.55 12.34
N GLU A 448 -20.15 -0.35 11.92
CA GLU A 448 -20.56 0.26 10.65
C GLU A 448 -19.71 -0.24 9.47
N LYS A 449 -18.61 -0.97 9.71
CA LYS A 449 -17.68 -1.43 8.68
C LYS A 449 -18.07 -2.78 8.12
N PRO A 450 -17.63 -3.13 6.90
CA PRO A 450 -17.96 -4.42 6.32
C PRO A 450 -17.35 -5.58 7.12
N PHE A 451 -18.14 -6.64 7.27
CA PHE A 451 -17.66 -7.92 7.79
C PHE A 451 -18.43 -9.07 7.17
N THR A 452 -17.82 -10.25 7.20
CA THR A 452 -18.47 -11.52 6.86
C THR A 452 -18.05 -12.55 7.91
N GLN A 453 -19.02 -13.18 8.56
CA GLN A 453 -18.78 -14.22 9.56
C GLN A 453 -19.70 -15.39 9.31
N ASN A 454 -19.16 -16.60 9.30
CA ASN A 454 -19.86 -17.88 9.10
C ASN A 454 -20.87 -17.84 7.94
N PRO A 455 -20.47 -17.46 6.71
CA PRO A 455 -21.42 -17.43 5.60
C PRO A 455 -21.91 -18.84 5.27
N GLY A 456 -23.14 -18.94 4.72
CA GLY A 456 -23.72 -20.23 4.33
C GLY A 456 -22.91 -21.04 3.32
N SER A 457 -22.02 -20.40 2.55
CA SER A 457 -21.05 -21.06 1.68
C SER A 457 -19.96 -21.82 2.43
N GLY A 458 -19.75 -21.54 3.73
CA GLY A 458 -18.64 -22.06 4.53
C GLY A 458 -17.26 -21.56 4.07
N ILE A 459 -17.18 -20.48 3.29
CA ILE A 459 -15.91 -19.91 2.75
C ILE A 459 -15.90 -18.42 2.99
N VAL A 460 -14.82 -17.88 3.56
CA VAL A 460 -14.50 -16.46 3.57
C VAL A 460 -13.21 -16.22 2.80
N ILE A 461 -13.16 -15.12 2.03
CA ILE A 461 -12.02 -14.80 1.19
C ILE A 461 -11.92 -13.30 0.94
N ASN A 462 -10.72 -12.76 0.92
CA ASN A 462 -10.39 -11.43 0.42
C ASN A 462 -9.01 -11.42 -0.24
N THR A 463 -8.90 -10.75 -1.37
CA THR A 463 -7.67 -10.57 -2.14
C THR A 463 -7.41 -9.09 -2.43
N ASN A 464 -7.71 -8.21 -1.47
CA ASN A 464 -7.73 -6.74 -1.59
C ASN A 464 -8.82 -6.21 -2.55
N ASN A 465 -9.76 -7.04 -2.93
CA ASN A 465 -10.91 -6.67 -3.76
C ASN A 465 -11.92 -5.83 -2.98
N LYS A 466 -12.82 -5.19 -3.69
CA LYS A 466 -13.97 -4.49 -3.09
C LYS A 466 -14.77 -5.44 -2.21
N THR A 467 -14.99 -5.04 -0.95
CA THR A 467 -15.68 -5.85 0.07
C THR A 467 -17.15 -5.48 0.25
N THR A 468 -17.62 -4.41 -0.41
CA THR A 468 -18.97 -3.90 -0.24
C THR A 468 -19.86 -4.22 -1.43
N VAL A 469 -21.13 -4.50 -1.13
CA VAL A 469 -22.20 -4.55 -2.12
C VAL A 469 -22.62 -3.13 -2.55
N ARG A 470 -23.41 -3.02 -3.64
CA ARG A 470 -23.78 -1.72 -4.22
C ARG A 470 -24.53 -0.80 -3.25
N GLU A 471 -25.30 -1.37 -2.34
CA GLU A 471 -26.15 -0.64 -1.37
C GLU A 471 -25.45 -0.28 -0.06
N PHE A 472 -24.13 -0.51 0.04
CA PHE A 472 -23.40 -0.18 1.28
C PHE A 472 -23.46 1.34 1.54
N PRO A 473 -23.93 1.78 2.75
CA PRO A 473 -24.36 3.16 2.95
C PRO A 473 -23.22 4.16 3.11
N TYR A 474 -22.00 3.69 3.32
CA TYR A 474 -20.84 4.54 3.61
C TYR A 474 -19.80 4.49 2.50
N HIS A 475 -19.12 5.60 2.28
CA HIS A 475 -17.93 5.62 1.44
C HIS A 475 -16.77 4.94 2.16
N LEU A 476 -16.09 4.01 1.49
CA LEU A 476 -14.91 3.33 2.01
C LEU A 476 -13.68 3.60 1.14
N SER A 477 -13.81 3.50 -0.18
CA SER A 477 -12.74 3.73 -1.14
C SER A 477 -13.27 3.86 -2.56
N PHE A 478 -12.49 4.51 -3.42
CA PHE A 478 -12.62 4.45 -4.88
C PHE A 478 -11.57 3.53 -5.52
N ASP A 479 -10.51 3.16 -4.79
CA ASP A 479 -9.32 2.51 -5.30
C ASP A 479 -9.17 1.13 -4.68
N TRP A 480 -9.89 0.19 -5.25
CA TRP A 480 -9.83 -1.23 -4.89
C TRP A 480 -8.81 -1.97 -5.75
N GLY A 481 -8.29 -3.08 -5.22
CA GLY A 481 -7.53 -4.03 -6.02
C GLY A 481 -8.39 -4.68 -7.11
N ASP A 482 -7.73 -5.18 -8.16
CA ASP A 482 -8.38 -5.86 -9.27
C ASP A 482 -9.07 -7.16 -8.84
N SER A 483 -10.12 -7.55 -9.60
CA SER A 483 -10.97 -8.70 -9.28
C SER A 483 -10.44 -10.06 -9.75
N GLN A 484 -9.34 -10.12 -10.51
CA GLN A 484 -8.86 -11.38 -11.11
C GLN A 484 -8.43 -12.40 -10.05
N ARG A 485 -7.75 -11.94 -8.97
CA ARG A 485 -7.31 -12.84 -7.89
C ARG A 485 -8.48 -13.42 -7.11
N ILE A 486 -9.49 -12.61 -6.77
CA ILE A 486 -10.67 -13.10 -6.07
C ILE A 486 -11.46 -14.11 -6.90
N VAL A 487 -11.60 -13.89 -8.21
CA VAL A 487 -12.25 -14.82 -9.14
C VAL A 487 -11.51 -16.17 -9.17
N ARG A 488 -10.16 -16.14 -9.31
CA ARG A 488 -9.36 -17.37 -9.33
C ARG A 488 -9.45 -18.13 -8.02
N ALA A 489 -9.20 -17.49 -6.90
CA ALA A 489 -9.20 -18.13 -5.59
C ALA A 489 -10.59 -18.67 -5.23
N THR A 490 -11.67 -17.92 -5.53
CA THR A 490 -13.04 -18.40 -5.35
C THR A 490 -13.31 -19.64 -6.18
N SER A 491 -12.92 -19.63 -7.47
CA SER A 491 -13.09 -20.80 -8.35
C SER A 491 -12.35 -22.04 -7.81
N LEU A 492 -11.14 -21.89 -7.30
CA LEU A 492 -10.37 -22.99 -6.73
C LEU A 492 -10.99 -23.55 -5.45
N LEU A 493 -11.47 -22.66 -4.55
CA LEU A 493 -12.14 -23.05 -3.31
C LEU A 493 -13.50 -23.71 -3.56
N GLN A 494 -14.21 -23.34 -4.65
CA GLN A 494 -15.50 -23.92 -5.00
C GLN A 494 -15.40 -25.27 -5.74
N LYS A 495 -14.27 -25.57 -6.36
CA LYS A 495 -14.06 -26.84 -7.10
C LYS A 495 -14.20 -28.10 -6.25
N ARG A 496 -13.97 -28.01 -4.94
CA ARG A 496 -13.99 -29.14 -4.01
C ARG A 496 -15.07 -28.91 -2.97
N GLN A 497 -15.80 -29.94 -2.64
CA GLN A 497 -16.79 -29.90 -1.55
C GLN A 497 -16.07 -29.82 -0.19
N TYR A 498 -14.98 -30.57 -0.02
CA TYR A 498 -14.17 -30.60 1.20
C TYR A 498 -12.71 -30.28 0.88
N HIS A 499 -12.08 -29.53 1.78
CA HIS A 499 -10.68 -29.17 1.72
C HIS A 499 -9.85 -29.86 2.79
N THR A 500 -8.66 -30.28 2.40
CA THR A 500 -7.57 -30.71 3.30
C THR A 500 -6.54 -29.59 3.43
N ILE A 501 -5.61 -29.70 4.39
CA ILE A 501 -4.47 -28.78 4.48
C ILE A 501 -3.70 -28.76 3.14
N ASN A 502 -3.42 -29.93 2.57
CA ASN A 502 -2.71 -30.01 1.28
C ASN A 502 -3.43 -29.28 0.16
N SER A 503 -4.76 -29.42 0.07
CA SER A 503 -5.53 -28.71 -0.96
C SER A 503 -5.52 -27.19 -0.77
N ILE A 504 -5.42 -26.70 0.46
CA ILE A 504 -5.27 -25.26 0.76
C ILE A 504 -3.87 -24.78 0.37
N VAL A 505 -2.82 -25.57 0.64
CA VAL A 505 -1.45 -25.30 0.20
C VAL A 505 -1.36 -25.27 -1.33
N GLU A 506 -2.02 -26.20 -2.04
CA GLU A 506 -2.13 -26.17 -3.50
C GLU A 506 -2.74 -24.85 -4.01
N ILE A 507 -3.79 -24.34 -3.33
CA ILE A 507 -4.44 -23.08 -3.69
C ILE A 507 -3.50 -21.89 -3.43
N GLN A 508 -2.74 -21.89 -2.33
CA GLN A 508 -1.75 -20.84 -2.05
C GLN A 508 -0.61 -20.81 -3.09
N ASN A 509 -0.22 -21.96 -3.60
CA ASN A 509 0.85 -22.12 -4.58
C ASN A 509 0.35 -22.04 -6.04
N ASP A 510 -0.93 -21.74 -6.27
CA ASP A 510 -1.46 -21.61 -7.63
C ASP A 510 -0.92 -20.34 -8.30
N THR A 511 -0.26 -20.52 -9.43
CA THR A 511 0.40 -19.47 -10.21
C THR A 511 -0.33 -19.11 -11.51
N VAL A 512 -1.54 -19.63 -11.73
CA VAL A 512 -2.30 -19.36 -12.96
C VAL A 512 -2.87 -17.95 -12.95
N SER A 513 -2.43 -17.12 -13.90
CA SER A 513 -2.90 -15.74 -14.09
C SER A 513 -4.22 -15.70 -14.86
N ILE A 514 -5.30 -15.32 -14.19
CA ILE A 514 -6.60 -15.08 -14.86
C ILE A 514 -6.52 -13.88 -15.80
N SER A 515 -5.78 -12.83 -15.43
CA SER A 515 -5.59 -11.69 -16.34
C SER A 515 -4.92 -12.11 -17.65
N ALA A 516 -3.89 -12.96 -17.60
CA ALA A 516 -3.27 -13.51 -18.80
C ALA A 516 -4.26 -14.34 -19.65
N LYS A 517 -5.05 -15.20 -19.00
CA LYS A 517 -6.08 -16.02 -19.71
C LYS A 517 -7.16 -15.18 -20.37
N ILE A 518 -7.48 -14.00 -19.85
CA ILE A 518 -8.46 -13.08 -20.42
C ILE A 518 -7.81 -12.23 -21.52
N LEU A 519 -6.65 -11.66 -21.26
CA LEU A 519 -6.04 -10.65 -22.12
C LEU A 519 -5.29 -11.25 -23.31
N LEU A 520 -4.61 -12.40 -23.14
CA LEU A 520 -3.82 -13.00 -24.22
C LEU A 520 -4.67 -13.34 -25.46
N PRO A 521 -5.84 -13.99 -25.35
CA PRO A 521 -6.68 -14.22 -26.52
C PRO A 521 -7.16 -12.94 -27.22
N LEU A 522 -7.36 -11.85 -26.46
CA LEU A 522 -7.76 -10.55 -27.01
C LEU A 522 -6.60 -9.87 -27.74
N LEU A 523 -5.39 -9.90 -27.16
CA LEU A 523 -4.17 -9.38 -27.78
C LEU A 523 -3.81 -10.12 -29.07
N ALA A 524 -3.87 -11.45 -29.03
CA ALA A 524 -3.40 -12.30 -30.11
C ALA A 524 -4.46 -12.59 -31.20
N LYS A 525 -5.72 -12.17 -30.99
CA LYS A 525 -6.88 -12.57 -31.84
C LYS A 525 -6.61 -12.51 -33.34
N GLN A 526 -6.11 -11.41 -33.85
CA GLN A 526 -5.84 -11.27 -35.28
C GLN A 526 -4.48 -11.85 -35.68
N LEU A 527 -3.53 -11.97 -34.77
CA LEU A 527 -2.22 -12.56 -35.03
C LEU A 527 -2.29 -14.08 -35.16
N TRP A 528 -3.20 -14.74 -34.42
CA TRP A 528 -3.44 -16.19 -34.54
C TRP A 528 -4.35 -16.56 -35.70
N PHE A 529 -5.34 -15.71 -36.04
CA PHE A 529 -6.38 -16.06 -37.04
C PHE A 529 -6.33 -15.16 -38.28
N GLY A 530 -5.35 -14.23 -38.38
CA GLY A 530 -5.16 -13.37 -39.55
C GLY A 530 -4.38 -14.02 -40.67
N HIS A 531 -4.46 -13.45 -41.88
CA HIS A 531 -3.70 -13.97 -43.03
C HIS A 531 -2.18 -13.79 -42.85
N PRO A 532 -1.35 -14.82 -43.20
CA PRO A 532 0.11 -14.83 -43.00
C PRO A 532 0.89 -13.75 -43.76
N GLN A 533 0.30 -13.03 -44.70
CA GLN A 533 0.97 -12.06 -45.58
C GLN A 533 1.24 -10.69 -44.95
N GLN A 534 0.85 -10.46 -43.67
CA GLN A 534 0.92 -9.14 -43.03
C GLN A 534 2.21 -8.85 -42.24
N PHE A 535 3.18 -9.77 -42.20
CA PHE A 535 4.43 -9.57 -41.47
C PHE A 535 5.62 -9.38 -42.44
N GLU A 536 6.50 -8.42 -42.14
CA GLU A 536 7.81 -8.32 -42.83
C GLU A 536 8.66 -9.57 -42.57
N LYS A 537 9.32 -10.12 -43.60
CA LYS A 537 10.02 -11.43 -43.58
C LYS A 537 11.04 -11.61 -42.43
N ALA A 538 11.74 -10.56 -41.98
CA ALA A 538 12.81 -10.67 -41.00
C ALA A 538 12.33 -10.80 -39.52
N ILE A 539 11.11 -10.32 -39.21
CA ILE A 539 10.53 -10.32 -37.86
C ILE A 539 9.59 -11.51 -37.68
N THR A 540 9.19 -12.13 -38.78
CA THR A 540 8.14 -13.17 -38.89
C THR A 540 8.50 -14.41 -38.07
N SER A 541 9.76 -14.86 -38.09
CA SER A 541 10.13 -16.13 -37.44
C SER A 541 10.08 -16.02 -35.89
N GLN A 542 10.64 -14.98 -35.31
CA GLN A 542 10.66 -14.81 -33.83
C GLN A 542 9.25 -14.53 -33.28
N ALA A 543 8.46 -13.70 -33.98
CA ALA A 543 7.09 -13.41 -33.59
C ALA A 543 6.18 -14.66 -33.72
N ASN A 544 6.34 -15.44 -34.76
CA ASN A 544 5.59 -16.70 -34.93
C ASN A 544 5.98 -17.70 -33.83
N ASN A 545 7.27 -17.89 -33.55
CA ASN A 545 7.71 -18.76 -32.46
C ASN A 545 7.15 -18.31 -31.09
N ALA A 546 7.12 -17.00 -30.84
CA ALA A 546 6.52 -16.44 -29.62
C ALA A 546 5.01 -16.72 -29.55
N LEU A 547 4.28 -16.56 -30.66
CA LEU A 547 2.86 -16.85 -30.74
C LEU A 547 2.57 -18.34 -30.59
N ASP A 548 3.40 -19.21 -31.14
CA ASP A 548 3.27 -20.67 -31.01
C ASP A 548 3.45 -21.09 -29.55
N VAL A 549 4.49 -20.59 -28.86
CA VAL A 549 4.70 -20.83 -27.43
C VAL A 549 3.51 -20.35 -26.60
N LEU A 550 2.95 -19.19 -26.93
CA LEU A 550 1.81 -18.64 -26.20
C LEU A 550 0.49 -19.36 -26.50
N SER A 551 0.34 -19.97 -27.69
CA SER A 551 -0.88 -20.69 -28.07
C SER A 551 -1.13 -21.93 -27.23
N GLU A 552 -0.07 -22.57 -26.75
CA GLU A 552 -0.12 -23.76 -25.88
C GLU A 552 -0.14 -23.42 -24.40
N TRP A 553 0.06 -22.14 -24.07
CA TRP A 553 0.20 -21.70 -22.67
C TRP A 553 -1.17 -21.57 -21.97
N ASN A 554 -1.30 -22.19 -20.83
CA ASN A 554 -2.52 -22.21 -20.01
C ASN A 554 -2.64 -21.04 -19.02
N GLY A 555 -1.70 -20.07 -19.04
CA GLY A 555 -1.65 -18.93 -18.12
C GLY A 555 -0.88 -19.20 -16.83
N ASP A 556 -0.23 -20.36 -16.70
CA ASP A 556 0.62 -20.69 -15.55
C ASP A 556 1.95 -19.89 -15.58
N MET A 557 2.21 -19.09 -14.55
CA MET A 557 3.41 -18.25 -14.43
C MET A 557 4.64 -19.05 -13.94
N ASN A 558 4.86 -20.23 -14.53
CA ASN A 558 5.98 -21.11 -14.20
C ASN A 558 7.31 -20.46 -14.61
N PRO A 559 8.29 -20.29 -13.67
CA PRO A 559 9.58 -19.64 -13.96
C PRO A 559 10.45 -20.42 -14.96
N ASN A 560 10.19 -21.72 -15.15
CA ASN A 560 10.90 -22.58 -16.11
C ASN A 560 10.28 -22.58 -17.52
N SER A 561 9.22 -21.80 -17.75
CA SER A 561 8.57 -21.64 -19.06
C SER A 561 8.89 -20.27 -19.68
N PRO A 562 9.16 -20.17 -20.98
CA PRO A 562 9.37 -18.88 -21.65
C PRO A 562 8.06 -18.08 -21.82
N ALA A 563 6.89 -18.74 -21.83
CA ALA A 563 5.60 -18.13 -22.10
C ALA A 563 5.25 -16.95 -21.16
N PRO A 564 5.45 -17.05 -19.81
CA PRO A 564 5.20 -15.93 -18.89
C PRO A 564 6.02 -14.68 -19.23
N LEU A 565 7.30 -14.84 -19.58
CA LEU A 565 8.19 -13.73 -19.91
C LEU A 565 7.75 -13.05 -21.22
N ILE A 566 7.45 -13.84 -22.25
CA ILE A 566 6.97 -13.34 -23.54
C ILE A 566 5.66 -12.55 -23.32
N TYR A 567 4.70 -13.13 -22.62
CA TYR A 567 3.45 -12.45 -22.29
C TYR A 567 3.65 -11.17 -21.50
N ALA A 568 4.45 -11.21 -20.42
CA ALA A 568 4.68 -10.06 -19.56
C ALA A 568 5.37 -8.91 -20.31
N SER A 569 6.31 -9.20 -21.19
CA SER A 569 6.97 -8.21 -22.04
C SER A 569 6.00 -7.60 -23.04
N TRP A 570 5.22 -8.44 -23.71
CA TRP A 570 4.22 -8.00 -24.71
C TRP A 570 3.15 -7.11 -24.11
N ILE A 571 2.49 -7.54 -23.02
CA ILE A 571 1.42 -6.78 -22.39
C ILE A 571 1.91 -5.44 -21.82
N ARG A 572 3.16 -5.40 -21.32
CA ARG A 572 3.79 -4.15 -20.83
C ARG A 572 4.01 -3.16 -21.97
N GLU A 573 4.55 -3.61 -23.09
CA GLU A 573 4.74 -2.75 -24.28
C GLU A 573 3.40 -2.30 -24.86
N PHE A 574 2.41 -3.17 -24.90
CA PHE A 574 1.05 -2.80 -25.31
C PHE A 574 0.47 -1.71 -24.41
N GLN A 575 0.49 -1.91 -23.09
CA GLN A 575 0.00 -0.90 -22.14
C GLN A 575 0.75 0.42 -22.28
N LYS A 576 2.07 0.37 -22.45
CA LYS A 576 2.87 1.57 -22.67
C LYS A 576 2.42 2.34 -23.91
N MET A 577 2.20 1.64 -25.04
CA MET A 577 1.80 2.26 -26.30
C MET A 577 0.41 2.90 -26.22
N VAL A 578 -0.54 2.30 -25.49
CA VAL A 578 -1.92 2.81 -25.40
C VAL A 578 -2.11 3.89 -24.32
N ILE A 579 -1.17 4.07 -23.39
CA ILE A 579 -1.31 5.06 -22.30
C ILE A 579 -0.37 6.26 -22.49
N ALA A 580 0.88 6.00 -22.90
CA ALA A 580 1.95 6.99 -22.78
C ALA A 580 1.72 8.25 -23.63
N ASP A 581 1.15 8.13 -24.79
CA ASP A 581 0.83 9.23 -25.70
C ASP A 581 -0.30 10.14 -25.18
N GLU A 582 -1.21 9.56 -24.40
CA GLU A 582 -2.36 10.28 -23.84
C GLU A 582 -1.99 11.02 -22.54
N VAL A 583 -1.11 10.43 -21.71
CA VAL A 583 -0.81 10.95 -20.36
C VAL A 583 0.58 11.57 -20.24
N GLY A 584 1.43 11.51 -21.29
CA GLY A 584 2.75 12.12 -21.31
C GLY A 584 3.63 11.68 -20.11
N ASP A 585 4.21 12.66 -19.41
CA ASP A 585 5.09 12.45 -18.25
C ASP A 585 4.42 11.72 -17.09
N LEU A 586 3.08 11.71 -17.03
CA LEU A 586 2.33 10.98 -16.02
C LEU A 586 2.37 9.47 -16.22
N TYR A 587 2.92 8.98 -17.36
CA TYR A 587 3.02 7.54 -17.62
C TYR A 587 3.79 6.78 -16.53
N SER A 588 4.74 7.40 -15.86
CA SER A 588 5.47 6.80 -14.73
C SER A 588 4.54 6.21 -13.65
N ASN A 589 3.33 6.78 -13.46
CA ASN A 589 2.31 6.31 -12.53
C ASN A 589 1.51 5.11 -13.05
N PHE A 590 1.69 4.71 -14.31
CA PHE A 590 0.95 3.65 -14.99
C PHE A 590 1.84 2.48 -15.44
N ARG A 591 3.04 2.33 -14.88
CA ARG A 591 3.98 1.24 -15.23
C ARG A 591 3.47 -0.14 -14.83
N ASN A 592 2.68 -0.22 -13.76
CA ASN A 592 2.06 -1.47 -13.31
C ASN A 592 0.92 -1.85 -14.26
N ILE A 593 0.86 -3.12 -14.64
CA ILE A 593 -0.20 -3.63 -15.52
C ILE A 593 -1.58 -3.42 -14.88
N ARG A 594 -2.51 -2.92 -15.67
CA ARG A 594 -3.90 -2.60 -15.30
C ARG A 594 -4.88 -3.49 -16.05
N PRO A 595 -5.10 -4.73 -15.60
CA PRO A 595 -5.82 -5.73 -16.39
C PRO A 595 -7.23 -5.30 -16.78
N LEU A 596 -8.00 -4.67 -15.89
CA LEU A 596 -9.37 -4.23 -16.18
C LEU A 596 -9.40 -3.10 -17.21
N PHE A 597 -8.45 -2.17 -17.15
CA PHE A 597 -8.30 -1.13 -18.19
C PHE A 597 -7.99 -1.76 -19.54
N LEU A 598 -6.99 -2.63 -19.60
CA LEU A 598 -6.60 -3.30 -20.85
C LEU A 598 -7.72 -4.16 -21.43
N GLU A 599 -8.50 -4.83 -20.60
CA GLU A 599 -9.67 -5.58 -21.04
C GLU A 599 -10.73 -4.66 -21.66
N ARG A 600 -11.01 -3.49 -21.05
CA ARG A 600 -11.93 -2.48 -21.63
C ARG A 600 -11.45 -2.00 -23.00
N VAL A 601 -10.16 -1.69 -23.11
CA VAL A 601 -9.53 -1.24 -24.38
C VAL A 601 -9.65 -2.31 -25.46
N LEU A 602 -9.22 -3.53 -25.18
CA LEU A 602 -9.21 -4.63 -26.15
C LEU A 602 -10.61 -5.12 -26.54
N ARG A 603 -11.59 -5.00 -25.64
CA ARG A 603 -13.01 -5.30 -25.95
C ARG A 603 -13.77 -4.12 -26.53
N SER A 604 -13.14 -2.95 -26.61
CA SER A 604 -13.80 -1.68 -26.98
C SER A 604 -15.04 -1.37 -26.13
N THR A 605 -15.01 -1.67 -24.83
CA THR A 605 -16.10 -1.39 -23.91
C THR A 605 -16.33 0.12 -23.84
N ASN A 606 -17.55 0.59 -24.14
CA ASN A 606 -17.90 2.03 -24.22
C ASN A 606 -16.97 2.81 -25.17
N GLY A 607 -16.46 2.17 -26.23
CA GLY A 607 -15.56 2.81 -27.19
C GLY A 607 -14.12 2.99 -26.67
N ALA A 608 -13.69 2.24 -25.65
CA ALA A 608 -12.34 2.35 -25.08
C ALA A 608 -11.22 1.98 -26.07
N SER A 609 -11.50 1.35 -27.21
CA SER A 609 -10.51 1.14 -28.28
C SER A 609 -9.88 2.43 -28.82
N ARG A 610 -10.47 3.63 -28.51
CA ARG A 610 -9.87 4.94 -28.82
C ARG A 610 -8.48 5.14 -28.21
N TRP A 611 -8.11 4.40 -27.17
CA TRP A 611 -6.77 4.38 -26.58
C TRP A 611 -5.70 3.75 -27.48
N CYS A 612 -6.12 3.02 -28.51
CA CYS A 612 -5.18 2.38 -29.44
C CYS A 612 -4.75 3.31 -30.60
N ASN A 613 -5.41 4.47 -30.76
CA ASN A 613 -4.99 5.44 -31.76
C ASN A 613 -3.93 6.36 -31.16
N ILE A 614 -2.73 6.36 -31.72
CA ILE A 614 -1.59 7.14 -31.23
C ILE A 614 -1.72 8.58 -31.72
N LYS A 615 -1.76 9.55 -30.80
CA LYS A 615 -1.95 10.99 -31.13
C LYS A 615 -0.86 11.59 -32.03
N GLN A 616 0.35 11.03 -31.98
CA GLN A 616 1.50 11.56 -32.73
C GLN A 616 1.61 11.02 -34.16
N THR A 617 0.70 10.14 -34.58
CA THR A 617 0.65 9.58 -35.93
C THR A 617 -0.52 10.14 -36.71
N GLU A 618 -0.40 10.25 -38.05
CA GLU A 618 -1.51 10.64 -38.93
C GLU A 618 -2.44 9.47 -39.26
N GLU A 619 -1.97 8.25 -39.10
CA GLU A 619 -2.72 7.03 -39.32
C GLU A 619 -3.64 6.71 -38.15
N LEU A 620 -4.84 6.22 -38.45
CA LEU A 620 -5.77 5.69 -37.45
C LEU A 620 -5.40 4.25 -37.11
N GLU A 621 -4.76 4.04 -35.97
CA GLU A 621 -4.39 2.71 -35.53
C GLU A 621 -5.53 2.01 -34.82
N THR A 622 -5.60 0.70 -35.05
CA THR A 622 -6.46 -0.22 -34.31
C THR A 622 -5.69 -0.88 -33.16
N CYS A 623 -6.42 -1.45 -32.19
CA CYS A 623 -5.77 -2.21 -31.11
C CYS A 623 -4.98 -3.43 -31.62
N ASN A 624 -5.29 -3.93 -32.81
CA ASN A 624 -4.53 -5.01 -33.44
C ASN A 624 -3.19 -4.51 -33.99
N ASP A 625 -3.16 -3.31 -34.57
CA ASP A 625 -1.92 -2.70 -35.06
C ASP A 625 -0.97 -2.43 -33.88
N ILE A 626 -1.49 -1.89 -32.80
CA ILE A 626 -0.73 -1.64 -31.57
C ILE A 626 -0.27 -2.96 -30.95
N SER A 627 -1.11 -3.98 -30.90
CA SER A 627 -0.74 -5.30 -30.38
C SER A 627 0.39 -5.93 -31.18
N LYS A 628 0.33 -5.86 -32.50
CA LYS A 628 1.40 -6.31 -33.41
C LYS A 628 2.71 -5.55 -33.18
N ARG A 629 2.65 -4.21 -33.15
CA ARG A 629 3.83 -3.35 -32.88
C ARG A 629 4.45 -3.67 -31.49
N ALA A 630 3.62 -3.87 -30.48
CA ALA A 630 4.05 -4.21 -29.12
C ALA A 630 4.74 -5.59 -29.06
N LEU A 631 4.20 -6.61 -29.73
CA LEU A 631 4.84 -7.93 -29.82
C LEU A 631 6.23 -7.83 -30.45
N ILE A 632 6.32 -7.19 -31.61
CA ILE A 632 7.60 -7.01 -32.34
C ILE A 632 8.63 -6.30 -31.45
N LYS A 633 8.21 -5.29 -30.70
CA LYS A 633 9.11 -4.54 -29.81
C LYS A 633 9.55 -5.36 -28.61
N SER A 634 8.67 -6.16 -28.03
CA SER A 634 8.93 -6.96 -26.84
C SER A 634 9.88 -8.13 -27.04
N ILE A 635 10.04 -8.63 -28.29
CA ILE A 635 10.93 -9.75 -28.62
C ILE A 635 12.32 -9.33 -29.12
N LYS A 636 12.59 -8.02 -29.28
CA LYS A 636 13.93 -7.53 -29.64
C LYS A 636 14.92 -7.71 -28.50
N PRO A 637 16.20 -8.08 -28.76
CA PRO A 637 17.20 -8.34 -27.71
C PRO A 637 17.47 -7.18 -26.73
N SER A 638 17.12 -5.94 -27.10
CA SER A 638 17.25 -4.74 -26.24
C SER A 638 16.09 -4.54 -25.26
N ALA A 639 15.07 -5.42 -25.25
CA ALA A 639 13.88 -5.29 -24.41
C ALA A 639 13.86 -6.28 -23.24
N ILE A 640 14.85 -7.15 -23.15
CA ILE A 640 15.12 -8.10 -22.06
C ILE A 640 16.33 -7.58 -21.28
#